data_cd41a6c46cfbf8bcaeec9b5695ca39c8
#
_entry.id   cd41a6c46cfbf8bcaeec9b5695ca39c8
#
_cell.length_a   1.000
_cell.length_b   1.000
_cell.length_c   1.000
_cell.angle_alpha   90.00
_cell.angle_beta   90.00
_cell.angle_gamma   90.00
#
_symmetry.space_group_name_H-M   'P 1'
#
loop_
_entity.id
_entity.type
_entity.pdbx_description
1 polymer ?
#
loop_
_entity_poly.entity_id
_entity_poly.type
_entity_poly.pdbx_seq_one_letter_code
_entity_poly.pdbx_strand_id
1 'polypeptide(L)'
;MRFPLRKLVLINSLIICINAQALDERYHSFLEIESFLDSLTQVYDVNSEFRVYHLGYSGQEELPIYAVKISDNVEFKEDEPRVLFVGQLHAEEVLGVEAVLELILLMLDPPPEEMQHINILKQNVETWIIPTLNPEGLNVVHDGLDVSYRKNKTDFSPQGPWPNNYFDYDSAIGEDIDGVDLNRNFDFNWVLGDTFMEPDPSDYAAHYDYYRGLYPWSEAEARILRDLALENDFLFSIIWHSARSGRYSEKVFSPWSWDGDKRTPDDASIKLIGDQIAEIIIKENSTESYQSSYSGSRRGNAHDWFYKATGTFQYLIECGTSNLQPDSALVEDTIDRLMPGMLFLLDRTIGYNTDASQITGLITDGDSGGPLEDVIITIQELHSGVQQPRKTDEFGRYRRIVDPGTYSLEYRKNGYFPLNFTVTANPSSPTIQNVTMTPIPLHNIEINISSFQWPVVLEENPFLIIDNSDMSDTIQMDFSHNHNLEIPQGEWRFTLYWDFLIPWQQKITVNNDLELNIDMQEPLWVQNIFGFPIIDNSSFNIIEGSWVFDNNMVRSQNELFYANADSLDSIFVLESQLYSFSEPMDMIVLRIDHQWELEWDNDSITISLMDSTEIINQMFLAGHQWNQSTRHRLVAIDTNGINNIKVKLELKRDKTINYRGYNIYDIKLFAGNNFTLGSIIEQSPINQNTSKISVSEIYPNPSNGMINIDFINSPGPASIVVYNLLGQEVYDGEIPLQYNQKKIWRYNFLDDYQRNPVSGVYFIKIVSERETFYRKCILLKP
;
A
#
# COMPACT_ATOMS: atom_id res chain seq x y z
N MET A 1 -0.55 -45.94 -3.04
CA MET A 1 -0.20 -46.48 -1.71
C MET A 1 0.00 -45.25 -0.81
N ARG A 2 -1.01 -44.85 -0.07
CA ARG A 2 -0.87 -43.78 0.93
C ARG A 2 0.14 -44.25 1.97
N PHE A 3 1.30 -43.63 2.02
CA PHE A 3 2.22 -43.83 3.14
C PHE A 3 1.67 -43.03 4.32
N PRO A 4 1.40 -43.69 5.45
CA PRO A 4 1.01 -42.95 6.64
C PRO A 4 2.28 -42.30 7.24
N LEU A 5 2.51 -41.05 6.98
CA LEU A 5 3.49 -40.21 7.71
C LEU A 5 3.15 -40.04 9.21
N ARG A 6 2.16 -40.80 9.70
CA ARG A 6 1.63 -40.81 11.07
C ARG A 6 2.49 -41.54 12.11
N LYS A 7 3.73 -41.92 11.80
CA LYS A 7 4.55 -42.67 12.78
C LYS A 7 6.01 -42.26 12.75
N LEU A 8 6.33 -41.09 13.15
CA LEU A 8 7.64 -40.80 13.72
C LEU A 8 7.61 -39.47 14.51
N VAL A 9 7.17 -39.50 15.74
CA VAL A 9 7.77 -38.77 16.88
C VAL A 9 7.00 -39.20 18.12
N LEU A 10 7.55 -40.13 18.88
CA LEU A 10 7.20 -40.41 20.24
C LEU A 10 8.45 -40.14 21.05
N ILE A 11 8.58 -38.96 21.62
CA ILE A 11 9.51 -38.68 22.72
C ILE A 11 8.72 -38.21 23.92
N ASN A 12 8.82 -38.97 24.99
CA ASN A 12 8.18 -38.82 26.28
C ASN A 12 8.42 -37.44 26.91
N SER A 13 7.37 -36.72 27.20
CA SER A 13 7.37 -35.63 28.18
C SER A 13 6.35 -35.92 29.29
N LEU A 14 6.80 -35.89 30.51
CA LEU A 14 6.01 -36.08 31.71
C LEU A 14 5.12 -34.85 31.95
N ILE A 15 3.80 -35.02 31.90
CA ILE A 15 2.82 -33.92 32.00
C ILE A 15 2.35 -33.78 33.44
N ILE A 16 2.42 -32.59 33.94
CA ILE A 16 1.68 -32.11 35.14
C ILE A 16 0.30 -31.66 34.61
N CYS A 17 -0.75 -32.41 34.94
CA CYS A 17 -2.13 -32.06 34.58
C CYS A 17 -2.59 -30.81 35.32
N ILE A 18 -2.63 -29.70 34.61
CA ILE A 18 -3.59 -28.61 34.88
C ILE A 18 -4.76 -28.91 33.92
N ASN A 19 -6.00 -28.75 34.35
CA ASN A 19 -7.19 -28.93 33.50
C ASN A 19 -7.27 -27.82 32.46
N ALA A 20 -6.37 -27.84 31.50
CA ALA A 20 -6.49 -27.07 30.29
C ALA A 20 -7.31 -27.88 29.27
N GLN A 21 -8.22 -27.25 28.54
CA GLN A 21 -8.96 -27.86 27.46
C GLN A 21 -7.99 -27.89 26.26
N ALA A 22 -7.17 -28.95 26.15
CA ALA A 22 -6.23 -29.09 25.07
C ALA A 22 -6.97 -29.29 23.74
N LEU A 23 -6.41 -28.77 22.64
CA LEU A 23 -6.88 -29.09 21.29
C LEU A 23 -6.80 -30.59 21.02
N ASP A 24 -7.59 -31.06 20.05
CA ASP A 24 -7.47 -32.42 19.52
C ASP A 24 -6.05 -32.61 18.93
N GLU A 25 -5.46 -33.80 19.12
CA GLU A 25 -4.11 -34.13 18.61
C GLU A 25 -4.00 -34.07 17.05
N ARG A 26 -5.09 -33.82 16.35
CA ARG A 26 -5.11 -33.63 14.89
C ARG A 26 -4.60 -32.26 14.48
N TYR A 27 -4.73 -31.24 15.33
CA TYR A 27 -4.25 -29.91 15.03
C TYR A 27 -2.74 -29.80 15.19
N HIS A 28 -2.08 -29.20 14.22
CA HIS A 28 -0.64 -28.99 14.24
C HIS A 28 -0.27 -27.81 15.14
N SER A 29 0.69 -28.05 16.03
CA SER A 29 1.43 -26.99 16.69
C SER A 29 2.33 -26.24 15.70
N PHE A 30 2.82 -25.06 16.08
CA PHE A 30 3.76 -24.33 15.23
C PHE A 30 5.05 -25.16 14.94
N LEU A 31 5.60 -25.86 15.94
CA LEU A 31 6.75 -26.73 15.75
C LEU A 31 6.47 -27.92 14.79
N GLU A 32 5.27 -28.45 14.79
CA GLU A 32 4.88 -29.50 13.84
C GLU A 32 4.73 -28.94 12.42
N ILE A 33 4.24 -27.70 12.27
CA ILE A 33 4.23 -27.00 10.98
C ILE A 33 5.66 -26.82 10.46
N GLU A 34 6.59 -26.34 11.29
CA GLU A 34 7.99 -26.19 10.90
C GLU A 34 8.60 -27.55 10.48
N SER A 35 8.39 -28.60 11.30
CA SER A 35 8.87 -29.94 10.99
C SER A 35 8.26 -30.53 9.72
N PHE A 36 7.00 -30.22 9.45
CA PHE A 36 6.31 -30.61 8.23
C PHE A 36 6.94 -29.92 7.01
N LEU A 37 7.13 -28.61 7.03
CA LEU A 37 7.76 -27.85 5.95
C LEU A 37 9.21 -28.28 5.71
N ASP A 38 9.99 -28.50 6.77
CA ASP A 38 11.35 -29.01 6.68
C ASP A 38 11.41 -30.40 6.02
N SER A 39 10.48 -31.29 6.38
CA SER A 39 10.41 -32.62 5.79
C SER A 39 10.08 -32.58 4.29
N LEU A 40 9.19 -31.67 3.87
CA LEU A 40 8.86 -31.48 2.48
C LEU A 40 10.04 -30.87 1.69
N THR A 41 10.74 -29.90 2.27
CA THR A 41 11.93 -29.30 1.66
C THR A 41 13.00 -30.37 1.35
N GLN A 42 13.18 -31.37 2.20
CA GLN A 42 14.12 -32.46 1.95
C GLN A 42 13.71 -33.36 0.77
N VAL A 43 12.42 -33.44 0.47
CA VAL A 43 11.88 -34.33 -0.57
C VAL A 43 11.71 -33.61 -1.92
N TYR A 44 11.21 -32.39 -1.92
CA TYR A 44 10.72 -31.69 -3.11
C TYR A 44 11.61 -30.54 -3.62
N ASP A 45 12.51 -30.00 -2.80
CA ASP A 45 13.41 -28.90 -3.21
C ASP A 45 14.27 -29.29 -4.43
N VAL A 46 14.62 -30.57 -4.54
CA VAL A 46 15.40 -31.12 -5.66
C VAL A 46 14.67 -31.03 -7.01
N ASN A 47 13.35 -30.96 -7.01
CA ASN A 47 12.51 -30.97 -8.22
C ASN A 47 12.07 -29.56 -8.67
N SER A 48 12.47 -28.52 -7.96
CA SER A 48 12.08 -27.12 -8.24
C SER A 48 10.57 -26.84 -8.24
N GLU A 49 9.76 -27.74 -7.70
CA GLU A 49 8.29 -27.61 -7.64
C GLU A 49 7.77 -27.07 -6.30
N PHE A 50 8.62 -27.01 -5.30
CA PHE A 50 8.27 -26.62 -3.94
C PHE A 50 9.39 -25.79 -3.31
N ARG A 51 9.00 -24.66 -2.70
CA ARG A 51 9.95 -23.84 -1.96
C ARG A 51 9.29 -23.19 -0.75
N VAL A 52 10.02 -23.21 0.36
CA VAL A 52 9.64 -22.49 1.58
C VAL A 52 10.40 -21.15 1.62
N TYR A 53 9.67 -20.07 1.80
CA TYR A 53 10.19 -18.73 2.00
C TYR A 53 10.02 -18.34 3.47
N HIS A 54 11.07 -17.83 4.06
CA HIS A 54 11.01 -17.15 5.34
C HIS A 54 10.68 -15.68 5.07
N LEU A 55 9.44 -15.26 5.40
CA LEU A 55 8.94 -13.92 5.08
C LEU A 55 9.37 -12.88 6.11
N GLY A 56 9.62 -13.28 7.35
CA GLY A 56 9.97 -12.41 8.46
C GLY A 56 9.65 -13.06 9.80
N TYR A 57 9.63 -12.26 10.84
CA TYR A 57 9.40 -12.71 12.21
C TYR A 57 8.16 -12.05 12.82
N SER A 58 7.43 -12.78 13.66
CA SER A 58 6.36 -12.25 14.49
C SER A 58 6.84 -11.17 15.46
N GLY A 59 5.89 -10.38 15.98
CA GLY A 59 6.22 -9.12 16.66
C GLY A 59 6.84 -9.25 18.03
N GLN A 60 6.47 -10.28 18.81
CA GLN A 60 6.82 -10.38 20.25
C GLN A 60 7.87 -11.45 20.54
N GLU A 61 7.69 -12.66 20.03
CA GLU A 61 8.57 -13.81 20.30
C GLU A 61 9.56 -14.07 19.16
N GLU A 62 9.52 -13.27 18.10
CA GLU A 62 10.38 -13.43 16.92
C GLU A 62 10.28 -14.85 16.31
N LEU A 63 9.07 -15.42 16.28
CA LEU A 63 8.83 -16.68 15.59
C LEU A 63 8.80 -16.47 14.07
N PRO A 64 9.41 -17.36 13.28
CA PRO A 64 9.43 -17.19 11.84
C PRO A 64 8.05 -17.36 11.21
N ILE A 65 7.78 -16.56 10.19
CA ILE A 65 6.57 -16.67 9.36
C ILE A 65 6.98 -17.20 8.01
N TYR A 66 6.36 -18.32 7.60
CA TYR A 66 6.70 -19.03 6.38
C TYR A 66 5.61 -18.89 5.31
N ALA A 67 6.05 -18.78 4.07
CA ALA A 67 5.21 -19.04 2.91
C ALA A 67 5.79 -20.18 2.07
N VAL A 68 4.90 -20.98 1.52
CA VAL A 68 5.21 -22.02 0.54
C VAL A 68 4.85 -21.52 -0.84
N LYS A 69 5.73 -21.65 -1.81
CA LYS A 69 5.43 -21.51 -3.24
C LYS A 69 5.43 -22.89 -3.89
N ILE A 70 4.39 -23.18 -4.66
CA ILE A 70 4.27 -24.38 -5.50
C ILE A 70 3.97 -23.92 -6.93
N SER A 71 4.81 -24.38 -7.86
CA SER A 71 4.74 -24.10 -9.30
C SER A 71 5.61 -25.17 -9.98
N ASP A 72 5.70 -25.23 -11.29
CA ASP A 72 6.64 -26.11 -11.99
C ASP A 72 8.08 -25.53 -12.01
N ASN A 73 8.27 -24.27 -11.59
CA ASN A 73 9.58 -23.61 -11.55
C ASN A 73 9.67 -22.56 -10.41
N VAL A 74 9.74 -23.02 -9.17
CA VAL A 74 9.69 -22.14 -7.97
C VAL A 74 10.90 -21.22 -7.79
N GLU A 75 12.04 -21.49 -8.47
CA GLU A 75 13.25 -20.69 -8.35
C GLU A 75 13.15 -19.34 -9.07
N PHE A 76 12.29 -19.26 -10.08
CA PHE A 76 12.15 -18.08 -10.91
C PHE A 76 10.75 -17.48 -10.74
N LYS A 77 10.67 -16.18 -10.98
CA LYS A 77 9.40 -15.50 -11.16
C LYS A 77 9.04 -15.60 -12.64
N GLU A 78 7.84 -16.08 -12.93
CA GLU A 78 7.39 -16.34 -14.30
C GLU A 78 6.17 -15.47 -14.65
N ASP A 79 5.88 -15.32 -15.95
CA ASP A 79 4.67 -14.62 -16.41
C ASP A 79 3.42 -15.49 -16.17
N GLU A 80 3.20 -15.86 -14.92
CA GLU A 80 2.07 -16.66 -14.47
C GLU A 80 1.20 -15.88 -13.47
N PRO A 81 -0.11 -16.14 -13.45
CA PRO A 81 -0.98 -15.60 -12.41
C PRO A 81 -0.67 -16.24 -11.05
N ARG A 82 -0.83 -15.48 -9.98
CA ARG A 82 -0.52 -15.89 -8.61
C ARG A 82 -1.77 -15.95 -7.77
N VAL A 83 -1.88 -16.98 -6.93
CA VAL A 83 -2.97 -17.16 -5.97
C VAL A 83 -2.39 -17.37 -4.58
N LEU A 84 -2.99 -16.73 -3.57
CA LEU A 84 -2.54 -16.80 -2.17
C LEU A 84 -3.61 -17.45 -1.29
N PHE A 85 -3.19 -18.42 -0.48
CA PHE A 85 -3.99 -19.00 0.59
C PHE A 85 -3.33 -18.74 1.94
N VAL A 86 -4.09 -18.22 2.90
CA VAL A 86 -3.62 -17.96 4.27
C VAL A 86 -4.48 -18.77 5.23
N GLY A 87 -3.86 -19.67 5.99
CA GLY A 87 -4.56 -20.58 6.87
C GLY A 87 -5.12 -19.94 8.13
N GLN A 88 -4.41 -18.95 8.68
CA GLN A 88 -4.80 -18.39 9.98
C GLN A 88 -4.27 -16.97 10.16
N LEU A 89 -5.15 -16.08 10.66
CA LEU A 89 -4.81 -14.78 11.25
C LEU A 89 -5.17 -14.76 12.75
N HIS A 90 -6.36 -15.25 13.10
CA HIS A 90 -6.81 -15.30 14.49
C HIS A 90 -6.39 -16.63 15.12
N ALA A 91 -5.84 -16.55 16.30
CA ALA A 91 -5.18 -17.68 16.95
C ALA A 91 -6.10 -18.88 17.18
N GLU A 92 -7.34 -18.65 17.57
CA GLU A 92 -8.34 -19.69 17.86
C GLU A 92 -8.91 -20.41 16.62
N GLU A 93 -8.70 -19.84 15.41
CA GLU A 93 -9.32 -20.26 14.17
C GLU A 93 -8.40 -21.26 13.43
N VAL A 94 -8.19 -22.44 14.01
CA VAL A 94 -7.16 -23.41 13.58
C VAL A 94 -7.52 -24.29 12.40
N LEU A 95 -8.80 -24.37 12.01
CA LEU A 95 -9.24 -25.22 10.89
C LEU A 95 -8.59 -24.85 9.55
N GLY A 96 -8.40 -23.55 9.31
CA GLY A 96 -7.78 -23.07 8.08
C GLY A 96 -6.31 -23.47 7.95
N VAL A 97 -5.58 -23.62 9.07
CA VAL A 97 -4.20 -24.16 9.07
C VAL A 97 -4.19 -25.56 8.46
N GLU A 98 -5.07 -26.43 8.97
CA GLU A 98 -5.15 -27.81 8.51
C GLU A 98 -5.55 -27.91 7.04
N ALA A 99 -6.50 -27.05 6.61
CA ALA A 99 -6.96 -27.02 5.22
C ALA A 99 -5.83 -26.65 4.23
N VAL A 100 -4.99 -25.69 4.57
CA VAL A 100 -3.89 -25.30 3.67
C VAL A 100 -2.70 -26.26 3.72
N LEU A 101 -2.44 -26.94 4.86
CA LEU A 101 -1.45 -28.00 4.92
C LEU A 101 -1.85 -29.19 4.03
N GLU A 102 -3.14 -29.56 4.03
CA GLU A 102 -3.65 -30.62 3.10
C GLU A 102 -3.62 -30.14 1.64
N LEU A 103 -3.85 -28.86 1.34
CA LEU A 103 -3.66 -28.34 -0.01
C LEU A 103 -2.21 -28.49 -0.47
N ILE A 104 -1.22 -28.23 0.39
CA ILE A 104 0.20 -28.45 0.06
C ILE A 104 0.43 -29.91 -0.30
N LEU A 105 -0.09 -30.85 0.49
CA LEU A 105 0.04 -32.27 0.21
C LEU A 105 -0.63 -32.67 -1.10
N LEU A 106 -1.85 -32.21 -1.35
CA LEU A 106 -2.57 -32.48 -2.60
C LEU A 106 -1.80 -31.96 -3.81
N MET A 107 -1.23 -30.78 -3.73
CA MET A 107 -0.46 -30.18 -4.83
C MET A 107 0.86 -30.92 -5.11
N LEU A 108 1.48 -31.51 -4.08
CA LEU A 108 2.77 -32.20 -4.22
C LEU A 108 2.65 -33.69 -4.51
N ASP A 109 1.71 -34.40 -3.89
CA ASP A 109 1.47 -35.83 -4.06
C ASP A 109 -0.02 -36.12 -4.34
N PRO A 110 -0.55 -35.64 -5.48
CA PRO A 110 -1.95 -35.84 -5.82
C PRO A 110 -2.30 -37.31 -6.04
N PRO A 111 -3.51 -37.77 -5.69
CA PRO A 111 -3.97 -39.09 -6.04
C PRO A 111 -4.04 -39.21 -7.57
N PRO A 112 -3.95 -40.49 -8.12
CA PRO A 112 -3.86 -40.70 -9.57
C PRO A 112 -4.97 -40.03 -10.40
N GLU A 113 -6.17 -39.94 -9.85
CA GLU A 113 -7.33 -39.28 -10.46
C GLU A 113 -7.19 -37.77 -10.61
N GLU A 114 -6.47 -37.09 -9.67
CA GLU A 114 -6.25 -35.63 -9.66
C GLU A 114 -4.92 -35.23 -10.32
N MET A 115 -4.03 -36.20 -10.59
CA MET A 115 -2.67 -35.92 -11.04
C MET A 115 -2.62 -35.05 -12.30
N GLN A 116 -3.51 -35.29 -13.28
CA GLN A 116 -3.53 -34.49 -14.50
C GLN A 116 -3.97 -33.04 -14.21
N HIS A 117 -4.99 -32.87 -13.38
CA HIS A 117 -5.52 -31.58 -12.99
C HIS A 117 -4.47 -30.75 -12.22
N ILE A 118 -3.89 -31.34 -11.17
CA ILE A 118 -2.87 -30.68 -10.38
C ILE A 118 -1.62 -30.31 -11.21
N ASN A 119 -1.20 -31.16 -12.13
CA ASN A 119 -0.09 -30.82 -13.03
C ASN A 119 -0.41 -29.63 -13.95
N ILE A 120 -1.66 -29.49 -14.42
CA ILE A 120 -2.09 -28.32 -15.20
C ILE A 120 -2.01 -27.06 -14.31
N LEU A 121 -2.46 -27.13 -13.06
CA LEU A 121 -2.40 -26.00 -12.14
C LEU A 121 -0.95 -25.60 -11.87
N LYS A 122 -0.06 -26.54 -11.53
CA LYS A 122 1.37 -26.24 -11.28
C LYS A 122 2.09 -25.62 -12.47
N GLN A 123 1.69 -25.96 -13.70
CA GLN A 123 2.30 -25.45 -14.94
C GLN A 123 1.79 -24.08 -15.36
N ASN A 124 0.79 -23.53 -14.70
CA ASN A 124 0.14 -22.31 -15.17
C ASN A 124 -0.21 -21.32 -14.04
N VAL A 125 0.06 -21.67 -12.78
CA VAL A 125 -0.28 -20.85 -11.61
C VAL A 125 0.79 -20.97 -10.54
N GLU A 126 1.33 -19.86 -10.08
CA GLU A 126 2.11 -19.83 -8.86
C GLU A 126 1.18 -19.83 -7.64
N THR A 127 1.14 -20.95 -6.94
CA THR A 127 0.35 -21.10 -5.71
C THR A 127 1.18 -20.76 -4.48
N TRP A 128 0.77 -19.74 -3.74
CA TRP A 128 1.40 -19.30 -2.50
C TRP A 128 0.54 -19.65 -1.30
N ILE A 129 1.14 -20.20 -0.25
CA ILE A 129 0.43 -20.67 0.93
C ILE A 129 1.16 -20.23 2.19
N ILE A 130 0.46 -19.56 3.09
CA ILE A 130 0.93 -19.21 4.45
C ILE A 130 0.14 -20.08 5.42
N PRO A 131 0.73 -21.09 6.08
CA PRO A 131 -0.01 -21.94 7.03
C PRO A 131 -0.57 -21.13 8.21
N THR A 132 0.24 -20.33 8.83
CA THR A 132 -0.17 -19.38 9.88
C THR A 132 0.57 -18.06 9.75
N LEU A 133 -0.17 -16.96 9.88
CA LEU A 133 0.39 -15.62 9.98
C LEU A 133 0.59 -15.22 11.46
N ASN A 134 0.00 -15.96 12.40
CA ASN A 134 0.01 -15.69 13.83
C ASN A 134 0.58 -16.88 14.62
N PRO A 135 1.88 -17.21 14.44
CA PRO A 135 2.48 -18.37 15.10
C PRO A 135 2.49 -18.25 16.64
N GLU A 136 2.63 -17.05 17.17
CA GLU A 136 2.62 -16.80 18.61
C GLU A 136 1.23 -17.06 19.23
N GLY A 137 0.18 -16.56 18.59
CA GLY A 137 -1.19 -16.81 19.01
C GLY A 137 -1.56 -18.30 18.87
N LEU A 138 -1.14 -18.95 17.78
CA LEU A 138 -1.32 -20.39 17.61
C LEU A 138 -0.74 -21.20 18.79
N ASN A 139 0.45 -20.83 19.26
CA ASN A 139 1.04 -21.48 20.44
C ASN A 139 0.18 -21.31 21.69
N VAL A 140 -0.41 -20.14 21.92
CA VAL A 140 -1.31 -19.92 23.08
C VAL A 140 -2.47 -20.90 23.06
N VAL A 141 -3.11 -21.05 21.90
CA VAL A 141 -4.28 -21.90 21.73
C VAL A 141 -3.88 -23.39 21.77
N HIS A 142 -2.80 -23.76 21.09
CA HIS A 142 -2.34 -25.14 21.02
C HIS A 142 -1.83 -25.66 22.37
N ASP A 143 -1.14 -24.84 23.14
CA ASP A 143 -0.65 -25.21 24.47
C ASP A 143 -1.80 -25.26 25.51
N GLY A 144 -3.02 -24.93 25.10
CA GLY A 144 -4.20 -24.92 25.96
C GLY A 144 -4.17 -23.85 27.05
N LEU A 145 -3.40 -22.79 26.82
CA LEU A 145 -3.33 -21.65 27.74
C LEU A 145 -4.64 -20.88 27.68
N ASP A 146 -5.10 -20.53 26.48
CA ASP A 146 -6.43 -20.03 26.19
C ASP A 146 -6.86 -20.48 24.79
N VAL A 147 -7.79 -21.41 24.71
CA VAL A 147 -8.31 -21.91 23.44
C VAL A 147 -9.24 -20.93 22.72
N SER A 148 -9.62 -19.86 23.38
CA SER A 148 -10.45 -18.78 22.82
C SER A 148 -9.61 -17.54 22.43
N TYR A 149 -8.30 -17.59 22.60
CA TYR A 149 -7.41 -16.48 22.26
C TYR A 149 -7.45 -16.15 20.77
N ARG A 150 -7.63 -14.86 20.46
CA ARG A 150 -7.84 -14.41 19.09
C ARG A 150 -6.65 -13.65 18.48
N LYS A 151 -6.02 -12.80 19.29
CA LYS A 151 -5.07 -11.76 18.87
C LYS A 151 -3.64 -12.32 18.67
N ASN A 152 -2.70 -11.46 18.26
CA ASN A 152 -1.27 -11.74 18.41
C ASN A 152 -0.84 -11.44 19.85
N LYS A 153 0.49 -11.51 20.14
CA LYS A 153 1.01 -11.37 21.51
C LYS A 153 1.67 -10.03 21.81
N THR A 154 1.40 -8.98 21.04
CA THR A 154 1.98 -7.66 21.31
C THR A 154 1.68 -7.20 22.72
N ASP A 155 2.73 -6.88 23.50
CA ASP A 155 2.64 -6.49 24.91
C ASP A 155 2.26 -5.01 25.04
N PHE A 156 1.09 -4.74 25.59
CA PHE A 156 0.62 -3.40 25.96
C PHE A 156 0.61 -3.20 27.48
N SER A 157 0.99 -4.19 28.23
CA SER A 157 0.97 -4.15 29.69
C SER A 157 2.02 -3.17 30.22
N PRO A 158 1.68 -2.19 31.06
CA PRO A 158 2.65 -1.30 31.68
C PRO A 158 3.51 -2.00 32.76
N GLN A 159 3.30 -3.28 33.01
CA GLN A 159 3.84 -3.98 34.17
C GLN A 159 4.88 -5.06 33.85
N GLY A 160 5.26 -5.19 32.58
CA GLY A 160 6.37 -6.07 32.20
C GLY A 160 6.06 -6.94 30.99
N PRO A 161 7.07 -7.57 30.42
CA PRO A 161 6.94 -8.32 29.19
C PRO A 161 6.06 -9.56 29.35
N TRP A 162 5.33 -9.85 28.30
CA TRP A 162 4.64 -11.11 28.11
C TRP A 162 5.59 -12.30 28.40
N PRO A 163 5.20 -13.38 29.06
CA PRO A 163 3.87 -13.74 29.57
C PRO A 163 3.66 -13.42 31.06
N ASN A 164 4.48 -12.57 31.68
CA ASN A 164 4.63 -12.59 33.12
C ASN A 164 3.54 -11.89 33.92
N ASN A 165 2.63 -11.14 33.32
CA ASN A 165 1.80 -10.31 34.19
C ASN A 165 0.33 -10.18 33.91
N TYR A 166 -0.19 -10.29 32.71
CA TYR A 166 -1.59 -9.93 32.43
C TYR A 166 -2.20 -10.61 31.22
N PHE A 167 -1.64 -11.69 30.80
CA PHE A 167 -2.35 -12.54 29.87
C PHE A 167 -3.50 -13.18 30.64
N ASP A 168 -4.70 -12.76 30.32
CA ASP A 168 -5.87 -13.39 30.89
C ASP A 168 -6.17 -14.66 30.08
N TYR A 169 -5.71 -15.77 30.59
CA TYR A 169 -5.99 -17.10 30.01
C TYR A 169 -7.38 -17.60 30.36
N ASP A 170 -8.28 -16.71 30.73
CA ASP A 170 -9.63 -17.15 30.93
C ASP A 170 -10.34 -17.24 29.57
N SER A 171 -11.34 -18.09 29.48
CA SER A 171 -12.13 -18.26 28.27
C SER A 171 -13.17 -17.15 28.04
N ALA A 172 -13.04 -16.04 28.73
CA ALA A 172 -13.97 -14.92 28.58
C ALA A 172 -13.58 -14.08 27.36
N ILE A 173 -14.45 -14.05 26.38
CA ILE A 173 -14.28 -13.23 25.17
C ILE A 173 -14.19 -11.76 25.55
N GLY A 174 -13.13 -11.08 25.08
CA GLY A 174 -12.95 -9.65 25.25
C GLY A 174 -12.25 -9.23 26.56
N GLU A 175 -11.60 -10.17 27.26
CA GLU A 175 -10.85 -9.86 28.48
C GLU A 175 -9.32 -9.99 28.32
N ASP A 176 -8.84 -10.35 27.13
CA ASP A 176 -7.40 -10.44 26.84
C ASP A 176 -6.75 -9.07 26.82
N ILE A 177 -5.85 -8.84 27.76
CA ILE A 177 -5.25 -7.52 28.02
C ILE A 177 -4.26 -7.12 26.92
N ASP A 178 -3.54 -8.09 26.35
CA ASP A 178 -2.53 -7.84 25.33
C ASP A 178 -2.97 -8.30 23.93
N GLY A 179 -2.20 -7.92 22.93
CA GLY A 179 -2.38 -8.32 21.56
C GLY A 179 -3.25 -7.41 20.71
N VAL A 180 -3.12 -7.62 19.41
CA VAL A 180 -3.84 -6.91 18.34
C VAL A 180 -4.60 -7.92 17.51
N ASP A 181 -5.84 -7.61 17.16
CA ASP A 181 -6.56 -8.34 16.10
C ASP A 181 -5.91 -8.03 14.75
N LEU A 182 -5.16 -8.99 14.21
CA LEU A 182 -4.42 -8.81 12.96
C LEU A 182 -5.33 -8.42 11.80
N ASN A 183 -6.60 -8.90 11.79
CA ASN A 183 -7.58 -8.53 10.77
C ASN A 183 -8.30 -7.20 11.08
N ARG A 184 -7.69 -6.34 11.88
CA ARG A 184 -8.04 -4.93 12.13
C ARG A 184 -6.86 -3.99 11.93
N ASN A 185 -5.69 -4.51 11.56
CA ASN A 185 -4.45 -3.72 11.51
C ASN A 185 -4.06 -3.26 10.09
N PHE A 186 -4.86 -3.59 9.07
CA PHE A 186 -4.66 -3.16 7.68
C PHE A 186 -5.17 -1.74 7.43
N ASP A 187 -4.47 -0.99 6.56
CA ASP A 187 -4.82 0.40 6.25
C ASP A 187 -5.97 0.51 5.23
N PHE A 188 -7.15 0.08 5.66
CA PHE A 188 -8.41 0.35 4.98
C PHE A 188 -9.49 0.65 6.01
N ASN A 189 -9.96 1.89 6.04
CA ASN A 189 -10.91 2.36 7.04
C ASN A 189 -10.44 2.11 8.51
N TRP A 190 -9.16 1.89 8.70
CA TRP A 190 -8.58 1.53 10.00
C TRP A 190 -8.94 2.52 11.10
N VAL A 191 -8.93 3.81 10.77
CA VAL A 191 -9.23 4.89 11.72
C VAL A 191 -10.61 4.78 12.34
N LEU A 192 -11.54 4.18 11.61
CA LEU A 192 -12.91 4.04 12.10
C LEU A 192 -13.02 2.96 13.19
N GLY A 193 -12.05 2.08 13.31
CA GLY A 193 -12.02 1.02 14.29
C GLY A 193 -13.27 0.14 14.31
N ASP A 194 -13.50 -0.60 15.36
CA ASP A 194 -14.80 -1.21 15.61
C ASP A 194 -15.69 -0.20 16.35
N THR A 195 -16.98 -0.18 16.01
CA THR A 195 -17.97 0.71 16.61
C THR A 195 -18.21 0.48 18.11
N PHE A 196 -17.68 -0.61 18.65
CA PHE A 196 -17.72 -0.91 20.08
C PHE A 196 -16.60 -0.24 20.90
N MET A 197 -15.59 0.31 20.22
CA MET A 197 -14.54 1.04 20.89
C MET A 197 -15.01 2.46 21.21
N GLU A 198 -15.42 2.68 22.42
CA GLU A 198 -15.56 4.03 22.95
C GLU A 198 -14.17 4.69 23.00
N PRO A 199 -14.08 5.99 22.71
CA PRO A 199 -12.79 6.66 22.56
C PRO A 199 -12.14 7.01 23.90
N ASP A 200 -12.07 6.09 24.84
CA ASP A 200 -11.23 6.29 26.03
C ASP A 200 -9.84 5.71 25.77
N PRO A 201 -8.79 6.54 25.65
CA PRO A 201 -7.44 6.06 25.38
C PRO A 201 -6.89 5.14 26.46
N SER A 202 -7.48 5.11 27.66
CA SER A 202 -7.06 4.23 28.74
C SER A 202 -7.55 2.79 28.59
N ASP A 203 -8.57 2.57 27.73
CA ASP A 203 -9.17 1.25 27.54
C ASP A 203 -8.69 0.54 26.27
N TYR A 204 -7.83 1.15 25.50
CA TYR A 204 -7.56 0.72 24.13
C TYR A 204 -6.93 -0.64 23.97
N ALA A 205 -6.08 -1.05 24.83
CA ALA A 205 -5.37 -2.29 24.60
C ALA A 205 -5.99 -3.44 25.37
N ALA A 206 -6.55 -3.10 26.50
CA ALA A 206 -6.56 -4.04 27.57
C ALA A 206 -7.67 -5.07 27.51
N HIS A 207 -8.80 -4.80 26.88
CA HIS A 207 -10.00 -5.62 27.15
C HIS A 207 -10.80 -5.94 25.89
N TYR A 208 -10.21 -5.80 24.67
CA TYR A 208 -11.01 -5.89 23.48
C TYR A 208 -10.42 -6.83 22.43
N ASP A 209 -11.13 -7.90 22.14
CA ASP A 209 -10.76 -8.91 21.15
C ASP A 209 -10.49 -8.35 19.75
N TYR A 210 -11.09 -7.21 19.42
CA TYR A 210 -10.97 -6.56 18.11
C TYR A 210 -10.09 -5.32 18.14
N TYR A 211 -9.16 -5.24 19.09
CA TYR A 211 -8.23 -4.12 19.17
C TYR A 211 -7.36 -4.02 17.91
N ARG A 212 -7.39 -2.87 17.29
CA ARG A 212 -6.80 -2.63 15.96
C ARG A 212 -5.32 -2.27 15.95
N GLY A 213 -4.69 -2.16 17.12
CA GLY A 213 -3.32 -1.66 17.26
C GLY A 213 -3.21 -0.14 17.34
N LEU A 214 -1.99 0.38 17.53
CA LEU A 214 -1.72 1.81 17.73
C LEU A 214 -1.87 2.65 16.46
N TYR A 215 -1.57 2.06 15.30
CA TYR A 215 -1.67 2.66 13.98
C TYR A 215 -1.79 1.54 12.93
N PRO A 216 -2.25 1.83 11.72
CA PRO A 216 -2.28 0.80 10.68
C PRO A 216 -0.86 0.29 10.43
N TRP A 217 -0.73 -1.03 10.28
CA TRP A 217 0.58 -1.69 10.14
C TRP A 217 1.46 -1.61 11.38
N SER A 218 0.90 -1.46 12.57
CA SER A 218 1.68 -1.54 13.81
C SER A 218 2.28 -2.93 14.00
N GLU A 219 1.59 -3.99 13.55
CA GLU A 219 1.98 -5.37 13.75
C GLU A 219 2.91 -5.89 12.64
N ALA A 220 3.93 -6.66 13.03
CA ALA A 220 4.91 -7.23 12.12
C ALA A 220 4.24 -8.20 11.13
N GLU A 221 3.35 -9.03 11.60
CA GLU A 221 2.58 -10.02 10.86
C GLU A 221 1.78 -9.36 9.73
N ALA A 222 1.07 -8.26 10.03
CA ALA A 222 0.31 -7.51 9.05
C ALA A 222 1.22 -6.86 7.98
N ARG A 223 2.38 -6.34 8.38
CA ARG A 223 3.38 -5.80 7.44
C ARG A 223 3.95 -6.87 6.52
N ILE A 224 4.24 -8.05 7.04
CA ILE A 224 4.76 -9.19 6.27
C ILE A 224 3.75 -9.57 5.16
N LEU A 225 2.49 -9.71 5.51
CA LEU A 225 1.46 -10.05 4.53
C LEU A 225 1.25 -8.94 3.50
N ARG A 226 1.29 -7.67 3.93
CA ARG A 226 1.27 -6.51 3.04
C ARG A 226 2.41 -6.53 2.02
N ASP A 227 3.63 -6.73 2.50
CA ASP A 227 4.83 -6.66 1.67
C ASP A 227 4.84 -7.81 0.65
N LEU A 228 4.44 -9.01 1.06
CA LEU A 228 4.24 -10.14 0.15
C LEU A 228 3.19 -9.84 -0.93
N ALA A 229 2.07 -9.22 -0.55
CA ALA A 229 1.00 -8.88 -1.49
C ALA A 229 1.43 -7.82 -2.51
N LEU A 230 2.17 -6.79 -2.08
CA LEU A 230 2.68 -5.73 -2.96
C LEU A 230 3.81 -6.21 -3.89
N GLU A 231 4.54 -7.26 -3.50
CA GLU A 231 5.61 -7.85 -4.32
C GLU A 231 5.08 -8.78 -5.41
N ASN A 232 3.95 -9.45 -5.16
CA ASN A 232 3.51 -10.58 -6.00
C ASN A 232 2.25 -10.34 -6.83
N ASP A 233 1.50 -9.26 -6.64
CA ASP A 233 0.30 -8.93 -7.42
C ASP A 233 -0.66 -10.13 -7.59
N PHE A 234 -1.11 -10.71 -6.46
CA PHE A 234 -2.00 -11.87 -6.48
C PHE A 234 -3.32 -11.55 -7.21
N LEU A 235 -3.73 -12.45 -8.09
CA LEU A 235 -5.02 -12.33 -8.79
C LEU A 235 -6.18 -12.65 -7.86
N PHE A 236 -6.02 -13.75 -7.10
CA PHE A 236 -6.98 -14.21 -6.10
C PHE A 236 -6.31 -14.54 -4.78
N SER A 237 -7.08 -14.49 -3.70
CA SER A 237 -6.66 -14.96 -2.39
C SER A 237 -7.83 -15.46 -1.56
N ILE A 238 -7.58 -16.47 -0.72
CA ILE A 238 -8.46 -16.84 0.40
C ILE A 238 -7.70 -16.67 1.70
N ILE A 239 -8.32 -15.98 2.65
CA ILE A 239 -7.92 -16.03 4.06
C ILE A 239 -8.97 -16.81 4.83
N TRP A 240 -8.54 -17.90 5.45
CA TRP A 240 -9.40 -18.73 6.25
C TRP A 240 -9.64 -18.14 7.62
N HIS A 241 -10.88 -18.16 8.03
CA HIS A 241 -11.38 -17.75 9.33
C HIS A 241 -12.38 -18.78 9.84
N SER A 242 -12.77 -18.66 11.11
CA SER A 242 -13.87 -19.40 11.71
C SER A 242 -14.63 -18.52 12.68
N ALA A 243 -15.96 -18.55 12.64
CA ALA A 243 -16.77 -17.63 13.40
C ALA A 243 -17.32 -18.25 14.69
N ARG A 244 -17.13 -17.59 15.83
CA ARG A 244 -17.75 -17.94 17.12
C ARG A 244 -19.28 -17.94 17.09
N SER A 245 -19.87 -17.27 16.12
CA SER A 245 -21.32 -17.14 15.97
C SER A 245 -21.80 -17.87 14.73
N GLY A 246 -22.74 -18.80 14.88
CA GLY A 246 -23.39 -19.48 13.78
C GLY A 246 -24.10 -18.55 12.76
N ARG A 247 -24.25 -17.25 13.08
CA ARG A 247 -24.71 -16.27 12.12
C ARG A 247 -23.67 -15.98 11.03
N TYR A 248 -22.38 -16.08 11.36
CA TYR A 248 -21.27 -15.76 10.46
C TYR A 248 -20.53 -17.00 9.96
N SER A 249 -20.64 -18.15 10.63
CA SER A 249 -20.03 -19.41 10.21
C SER A 249 -20.56 -19.90 8.86
N GLU A 250 -19.78 -20.71 8.18
CA GLU A 250 -20.10 -21.33 6.88
C GLU A 250 -20.45 -20.29 5.80
N LYS A 251 -19.62 -19.24 5.71
CA LYS A 251 -19.84 -18.12 4.79
C LYS A 251 -18.58 -17.70 4.05
N VAL A 252 -18.78 -17.23 2.82
CA VAL A 252 -17.79 -16.55 2.00
C VAL A 252 -18.10 -15.05 2.00
N PHE A 253 -17.15 -14.24 2.45
CA PHE A 253 -17.26 -12.78 2.45
C PHE A 253 -16.41 -12.17 1.36
N SER A 254 -17.08 -11.37 0.53
CA SER A 254 -16.44 -10.55 -0.51
C SER A 254 -16.06 -9.16 0.04
N PRO A 255 -14.98 -8.52 -0.43
CA PRO A 255 -14.73 -7.11 -0.16
C PRO A 255 -15.78 -6.29 -0.91
N TRP A 256 -15.92 -5.13 -0.56
CA TRP A 256 -16.22 -4.36 0.62
C TRP A 256 -17.65 -3.86 0.52
N SER A 257 -18.21 -3.53 1.64
CA SER A 257 -19.52 -2.89 1.70
C SER A 257 -19.59 -2.03 2.93
N TRP A 258 -19.70 -0.72 2.78
CA TRP A 258 -20.05 0.13 3.91
C TRP A 258 -21.28 0.96 3.57
N ASP A 259 -22.04 1.26 4.60
CA ASP A 259 -23.23 2.07 4.55
C ASP A 259 -24.24 1.65 3.46
N GLY A 260 -24.38 0.34 3.28
CA GLY A 260 -25.39 -0.29 2.42
C GLY A 260 -25.12 -0.23 0.91
N ASP A 261 -24.55 0.85 0.41
CA ASP A 261 -24.48 1.12 -1.04
C ASP A 261 -23.07 1.25 -1.61
N LYS A 262 -22.05 1.39 -0.74
CA LYS A 262 -20.66 1.57 -1.20
C LYS A 262 -20.01 0.23 -1.48
N ARG A 263 -19.87 -0.09 -2.74
CA ARG A 263 -19.34 -1.35 -3.28
C ARG A 263 -18.01 -1.14 -3.99
N THR A 264 -17.31 -2.24 -4.19
CA THR A 264 -16.14 -2.26 -5.08
C THR A 264 -16.57 -1.93 -6.52
N PRO A 265 -15.74 -1.29 -7.33
CA PRO A 265 -16.04 -1.10 -8.74
C PRO A 265 -16.23 -2.40 -9.53
N ASP A 266 -15.50 -3.48 -9.14
CA ASP A 266 -15.63 -4.83 -9.72
C ASP A 266 -16.67 -5.69 -8.97
N ASP A 267 -17.65 -5.07 -8.30
CA ASP A 267 -18.61 -5.74 -7.41
C ASP A 267 -19.30 -6.95 -8.05
N ALA A 268 -19.74 -6.83 -9.29
CA ALA A 268 -20.41 -7.92 -9.99
C ALA A 268 -19.53 -9.15 -10.13
N SER A 269 -18.29 -8.98 -10.59
CA SER A 269 -17.32 -10.09 -10.77
C SER A 269 -16.88 -10.69 -9.44
N ILE A 270 -16.59 -9.85 -8.44
CA ILE A 270 -16.20 -10.31 -7.10
C ILE A 270 -17.33 -11.13 -6.47
N LYS A 271 -18.54 -10.61 -6.52
CA LYS A 271 -19.71 -11.29 -5.92
C LYS A 271 -20.04 -12.60 -6.64
N LEU A 272 -19.99 -12.61 -7.98
CA LEU A 272 -20.22 -13.82 -8.77
C LEU A 272 -19.26 -14.95 -8.40
N ILE A 273 -17.95 -14.66 -8.33
CA ILE A 273 -16.95 -15.66 -7.95
C ILE A 273 -17.13 -16.09 -6.49
N GLY A 274 -17.41 -15.16 -5.59
CA GLY A 274 -17.72 -15.48 -4.18
C GLY A 274 -18.96 -16.37 -4.03
N ASP A 275 -20.00 -16.18 -4.87
CA ASP A 275 -21.17 -17.02 -4.92
C ASP A 275 -20.83 -18.44 -5.41
N GLN A 276 -19.99 -18.55 -6.43
CA GLN A 276 -19.52 -19.84 -6.98
C GLN A 276 -18.68 -20.60 -5.96
N ILE A 277 -17.76 -19.93 -5.24
CA ILE A 277 -17.02 -20.58 -4.14
C ILE A 277 -17.98 -21.09 -3.07
N ALA A 278 -18.93 -20.25 -2.66
CA ALA A 278 -19.92 -20.63 -1.64
C ALA A 278 -20.81 -21.79 -2.08
N GLU A 279 -21.22 -21.84 -3.35
CA GLU A 279 -22.05 -22.93 -3.90
C GLU A 279 -21.33 -24.28 -3.88
N ILE A 280 -20.02 -24.29 -4.09
CA ILE A 280 -19.21 -25.51 -4.14
C ILE A 280 -18.95 -26.08 -2.74
N ILE A 281 -18.79 -25.24 -1.73
CA ILE A 281 -18.49 -25.68 -0.36
C ILE A 281 -19.79 -26.06 0.36
N ILE A 282 -19.92 -27.32 0.75
CA ILE A 282 -21.11 -27.82 1.45
C ILE A 282 -20.98 -27.63 2.95
N LYS A 283 -22.06 -27.22 3.60
CA LYS A 283 -22.14 -27.06 5.05
C LYS A 283 -21.99 -28.38 5.81
N GLU A 284 -21.51 -28.29 7.03
CA GLU A 284 -21.41 -29.42 7.93
C GLU A 284 -22.77 -30.11 8.17
N ASN A 285 -22.77 -31.44 8.13
CA ASN A 285 -23.98 -32.25 8.35
C ASN A 285 -25.20 -31.85 7.50
N SER A 286 -24.99 -31.29 6.31
CA SER A 286 -26.03 -30.74 5.45
C SER A 286 -25.78 -31.09 3.98
N THR A 287 -26.78 -30.85 3.16
CA THR A 287 -26.67 -30.83 1.68
C THR A 287 -26.74 -29.39 1.14
N GLU A 288 -26.83 -28.41 2.02
CA GLU A 288 -26.84 -27.00 1.65
C GLU A 288 -25.42 -26.50 1.47
N SER A 289 -25.25 -25.58 0.56
CA SER A 289 -23.97 -24.89 0.33
C SER A 289 -23.76 -23.74 1.34
N TYR A 290 -22.51 -23.29 1.42
CA TYR A 290 -22.16 -22.06 2.12
C TYR A 290 -22.96 -20.88 1.56
N GLN A 291 -22.97 -19.78 2.28
CA GLN A 291 -23.62 -18.55 1.84
C GLN A 291 -22.56 -17.49 1.53
N SER A 292 -22.70 -16.85 0.39
CA SER A 292 -21.88 -15.67 0.06
C SER A 292 -22.54 -14.40 0.58
N SER A 293 -21.73 -13.51 1.11
CA SER A 293 -22.14 -12.21 1.66
C SER A 293 -21.04 -11.18 1.43
N TYR A 294 -21.39 -9.93 1.68
CA TYR A 294 -20.36 -8.89 1.75
C TYR A 294 -19.81 -8.79 3.17
N SER A 295 -18.55 -8.46 3.26
CA SER A 295 -17.98 -7.94 4.50
C SER A 295 -18.78 -6.70 4.94
N GLY A 296 -19.17 -6.65 6.20
CA GLY A 296 -19.85 -5.48 6.78
C GLY A 296 -18.93 -4.26 6.97
N SER A 297 -17.86 -4.18 6.19
CA SER A 297 -16.82 -3.14 6.26
C SER A 297 -16.33 -2.87 7.66
N ARG A 298 -16.01 -3.93 8.32
CA ARG A 298 -15.19 -3.84 9.51
C ARG A 298 -13.84 -3.25 9.11
N ARG A 299 -13.29 -2.47 9.97
CA ARG A 299 -12.27 -1.49 9.64
C ARG A 299 -10.91 -2.09 9.90
N GLY A 300 -10.00 -1.91 8.96
CA GLY A 300 -8.68 -2.52 9.00
C GLY A 300 -8.64 -3.99 8.59
N ASN A 301 -9.61 -4.46 7.79
CA ASN A 301 -9.62 -5.84 7.30
C ASN A 301 -8.62 -6.08 6.15
N ALA A 302 -8.02 -7.24 6.15
CA ALA A 302 -7.09 -7.67 5.11
C ALA A 302 -7.76 -7.71 3.72
N HIS A 303 -8.91 -8.37 3.58
CA HIS A 303 -9.55 -8.56 2.27
C HIS A 303 -9.99 -7.25 1.61
N ASP A 304 -10.43 -6.27 2.38
CA ASP A 304 -10.78 -4.95 1.86
C ASP A 304 -9.51 -4.20 1.36
N TRP A 305 -8.43 -4.28 2.12
CA TRP A 305 -7.16 -3.66 1.77
C TRP A 305 -6.53 -4.31 0.52
N PHE A 306 -6.53 -5.63 0.40
CA PHE A 306 -5.99 -6.34 -0.75
C PHE A 306 -6.64 -5.85 -2.04
N TYR A 307 -7.97 -5.77 -2.06
CA TYR A 307 -8.67 -5.28 -3.23
C TYR A 307 -8.31 -3.82 -3.54
N LYS A 308 -8.29 -2.94 -2.52
CA LYS A 308 -7.90 -1.54 -2.69
C LYS A 308 -6.49 -1.40 -3.25
N ALA A 309 -5.52 -2.05 -2.63
CA ALA A 309 -4.11 -1.82 -2.88
C ALA A 309 -3.57 -2.54 -4.12
N THR A 310 -3.93 -3.81 -4.31
CA THR A 310 -3.37 -4.65 -5.36
C THR A 310 -4.39 -5.11 -6.41
N GLY A 311 -5.70 -4.99 -6.13
CA GLY A 311 -6.75 -5.50 -6.98
C GLY A 311 -7.03 -6.98 -6.84
N THR A 312 -6.37 -7.62 -5.90
CA THR A 312 -6.62 -9.02 -5.56
C THR A 312 -8.06 -9.23 -5.16
N PHE A 313 -8.77 -10.14 -5.80
CA PHE A 313 -10.06 -10.59 -5.33
C PHE A 313 -9.83 -11.53 -4.15
N GLN A 314 -9.79 -10.96 -2.95
CA GLN A 314 -9.59 -11.73 -1.73
C GLN A 314 -10.90 -12.03 -1.04
N TYR A 315 -11.09 -13.31 -0.69
CA TYR A 315 -12.24 -13.80 0.04
C TYR A 315 -11.85 -14.17 1.47
N LEU A 316 -12.62 -13.65 2.42
CA LEU A 316 -12.59 -14.11 3.79
C LEU A 316 -13.60 -15.24 3.91
N ILE A 317 -13.18 -16.43 4.28
CA ILE A 317 -14.06 -17.59 4.41
C ILE A 317 -14.10 -18.05 5.85
N GLU A 318 -15.29 -17.94 6.45
CA GLU A 318 -15.60 -18.45 7.80
C GLU A 318 -15.91 -19.94 7.68
N CYS A 319 -14.90 -20.78 7.85
CA CYS A 319 -15.01 -22.23 7.68
C CYS A 319 -15.49 -22.93 8.96
N GLY A 320 -16.18 -24.06 8.76
CA GLY A 320 -16.77 -24.82 9.85
C GLY A 320 -17.94 -24.12 10.51
N THR A 321 -18.46 -24.74 11.57
CA THR A 321 -19.57 -24.19 12.38
C THR A 321 -19.05 -23.23 13.47
N SER A 322 -19.92 -22.84 14.39
CA SER A 322 -19.51 -22.08 15.59
C SER A 322 -18.67 -22.89 16.60
N ASN A 323 -18.46 -24.17 16.36
CA ASN A 323 -17.43 -24.96 17.02
C ASN A 323 -16.11 -24.75 16.26
N LEU A 324 -15.26 -23.85 16.73
CA LEU A 324 -14.03 -23.44 16.03
C LEU A 324 -12.96 -24.53 16.00
N GLN A 325 -13.04 -25.45 16.96
CA GLN A 325 -12.03 -26.48 17.20
C GLN A 325 -12.73 -27.83 17.37
N PRO A 326 -13.36 -28.34 16.29
CA PRO A 326 -14.03 -29.64 16.34
C PRO A 326 -13.02 -30.77 16.55
N ASP A 327 -13.54 -31.96 16.88
CA ASP A 327 -12.71 -33.17 16.99
C ASP A 327 -12.14 -33.63 15.64
N SER A 328 -11.15 -34.52 15.65
CA SER A 328 -10.43 -34.98 14.47
C SER A 328 -11.31 -35.51 13.33
N ALA A 329 -12.45 -36.12 13.66
CA ALA A 329 -13.35 -36.64 12.62
C ALA A 329 -14.03 -35.51 11.84
N LEU A 330 -14.41 -34.41 12.52
CA LEU A 330 -15.00 -33.23 11.91
C LEU A 330 -13.94 -32.33 11.24
N VAL A 331 -12.69 -32.36 11.70
CA VAL A 331 -11.58 -31.69 11.02
C VAL A 331 -11.39 -32.26 9.63
N GLU A 332 -11.26 -33.60 9.48
CA GLU A 332 -11.12 -34.27 8.20
C GLU A 332 -12.30 -33.98 7.27
N ASP A 333 -13.53 -34.10 7.78
CA ASP A 333 -14.76 -33.81 7.02
C ASP A 333 -14.81 -32.34 6.56
N THR A 334 -14.36 -31.40 7.40
CA THR A 334 -14.31 -29.99 7.04
C THR A 334 -13.27 -29.71 5.96
N ILE A 335 -12.06 -30.26 6.07
CA ILE A 335 -11.00 -30.12 5.07
C ILE A 335 -11.47 -30.66 3.70
N ASP A 336 -12.04 -31.85 3.69
CA ASP A 336 -12.57 -32.48 2.45
C ASP A 336 -13.61 -31.59 1.77
N ARG A 337 -14.43 -30.89 2.54
CA ARG A 337 -15.45 -29.96 2.01
C ARG A 337 -14.87 -28.62 1.52
N LEU A 338 -13.78 -28.14 2.12
CA LEU A 338 -13.15 -26.87 1.75
C LEU A 338 -12.28 -26.98 0.49
N MET A 339 -11.67 -28.15 0.27
CA MET A 339 -10.72 -28.38 -0.82
C MET A 339 -11.27 -28.03 -2.21
N PRO A 340 -12.51 -28.41 -2.59
CA PRO A 340 -13.08 -28.02 -3.88
C PRO A 340 -13.15 -26.49 -4.10
N GLY A 341 -13.35 -25.71 -3.05
CA GLY A 341 -13.38 -24.24 -3.14
C GLY A 341 -12.00 -23.63 -3.44
N MET A 342 -10.93 -24.21 -2.88
CA MET A 342 -9.55 -23.79 -3.19
C MET A 342 -9.18 -24.18 -4.63
N LEU A 343 -9.46 -25.39 -5.05
CA LEU A 343 -9.20 -25.85 -6.41
C LEU A 343 -10.00 -25.05 -7.44
N PHE A 344 -11.26 -24.74 -7.16
CA PHE A 344 -12.07 -23.88 -8.03
C PHE A 344 -11.41 -22.51 -8.25
N LEU A 345 -10.83 -21.91 -7.22
CA LEU A 345 -10.18 -20.61 -7.36
C LEU A 345 -8.92 -20.69 -8.22
N LEU A 346 -8.14 -21.76 -8.08
CA LEU A 346 -7.01 -22.05 -8.96
C LEU A 346 -7.46 -22.28 -10.41
N ASP A 347 -8.52 -23.06 -10.62
CA ASP A 347 -9.11 -23.29 -11.94
C ASP A 347 -9.61 -21.99 -12.58
N ARG A 348 -10.30 -21.14 -11.80
CA ARG A 348 -10.83 -19.87 -12.27
C ARG A 348 -9.71 -18.91 -12.71
N THR A 349 -8.53 -19.02 -12.11
CA THR A 349 -7.36 -18.21 -12.43
C THR A 349 -6.94 -18.37 -13.90
N ILE A 350 -7.03 -19.57 -14.42
CA ILE A 350 -6.64 -19.92 -15.79
C ILE A 350 -7.85 -20.26 -16.69
N GLY A 351 -9.06 -20.25 -16.14
CA GLY A 351 -10.29 -20.64 -16.86
C GLY A 351 -10.39 -22.12 -17.17
N TYR A 352 -9.78 -22.98 -16.35
CA TYR A 352 -9.85 -24.41 -16.52
C TYR A 352 -11.18 -24.97 -15.99
N ASN A 353 -12.01 -25.50 -16.91
CA ASN A 353 -13.36 -26.01 -16.59
C ASN A 353 -14.28 -25.04 -15.85
N THR A 354 -13.98 -23.73 -15.89
CA THR A 354 -14.73 -22.65 -15.25
C THR A 354 -14.99 -21.52 -16.23
N ASP A 355 -15.68 -20.46 -15.78
CA ASP A 355 -15.71 -19.20 -16.51
C ASP A 355 -14.29 -18.63 -16.60
N ALA A 356 -13.90 -18.23 -17.81
CA ALA A 356 -12.57 -17.71 -18.10
C ALA A 356 -12.57 -16.18 -18.35
N SER A 357 -13.63 -15.49 -17.97
CA SER A 357 -13.78 -14.05 -18.25
C SER A 357 -12.68 -13.25 -17.57
N GLN A 358 -11.75 -12.78 -18.37
CA GLN A 358 -10.69 -11.86 -18.01
C GLN A 358 -10.18 -11.14 -19.27
N ILE A 359 -9.62 -9.96 -19.07
CA ILE A 359 -8.86 -9.25 -20.06
C ILE A 359 -7.40 -9.25 -19.64
N THR A 360 -6.52 -9.75 -20.49
CA THR A 360 -5.07 -9.83 -20.25
C THR A 360 -4.30 -9.44 -21.50
N GLY A 361 -3.05 -9.09 -21.35
CA GLY A 361 -2.19 -8.79 -22.49
C GLY A 361 -0.77 -8.45 -22.07
N LEU A 362 0.11 -8.39 -23.05
CA LEU A 362 1.46 -7.89 -22.92
C LEU A 362 1.53 -6.46 -23.45
N ILE A 363 2.19 -5.61 -22.72
CA ILE A 363 2.50 -4.25 -23.14
C ILE A 363 3.99 -4.15 -23.42
N THR A 364 4.31 -3.69 -24.64
CA THR A 364 5.69 -3.59 -25.11
C THR A 364 6.06 -2.19 -25.53
N ASP A 365 7.33 -1.88 -25.41
CA ASP A 365 7.94 -0.65 -25.92
C ASP A 365 8.06 -0.67 -27.45
N GLY A 366 7.63 0.40 -28.09
CA GLY A 366 7.59 0.50 -29.57
C GLY A 366 8.97 0.58 -30.23
N ASP A 367 9.98 1.03 -29.51
CA ASP A 367 11.33 1.19 -30.04
C ASP A 367 12.18 -0.05 -29.77
N SER A 368 12.18 -0.56 -28.54
CA SER A 368 12.99 -1.71 -28.15
C SER A 368 12.29 -3.05 -28.37
N GLY A 369 10.97 -3.06 -28.40
CA GLY A 369 10.16 -4.29 -28.38
C GLY A 369 10.15 -5.02 -27.04
N GLY A 370 10.81 -4.48 -26.00
CA GLY A 370 10.88 -5.06 -24.65
C GLY A 370 9.57 -4.87 -23.87
N PRO A 371 9.39 -5.61 -22.76
CA PRO A 371 8.23 -5.45 -21.90
C PRO A 371 8.22 -4.09 -21.21
N LEU A 372 7.03 -3.52 -21.01
CA LEU A 372 6.82 -2.29 -20.26
C LEU A 372 6.15 -2.59 -18.92
N GLU A 373 6.90 -2.49 -17.85
CA GLU A 373 6.45 -2.49 -16.47
C GLU A 373 5.78 -1.15 -16.12
N ASP A 374 4.96 -1.11 -15.08
CA ASP A 374 4.32 0.09 -14.55
C ASP A 374 3.41 0.87 -15.53
N VAL A 375 2.91 0.24 -16.58
CA VAL A 375 1.85 0.85 -17.40
C VAL A 375 0.55 0.79 -16.63
N ILE A 376 -0.09 1.92 -16.41
CA ILE A 376 -1.42 2.01 -15.77
C ILE A 376 -2.48 1.56 -16.75
N ILE A 377 -3.32 0.60 -16.34
CA ILE A 377 -4.47 0.12 -17.10
C ILE A 377 -5.75 0.52 -16.37
N THR A 378 -6.52 1.41 -16.97
CA THR A 378 -7.82 1.84 -16.45
C THR A 378 -8.92 1.24 -17.30
N ILE A 379 -9.85 0.51 -16.67
CA ILE A 379 -11.13 0.14 -17.27
C ILE A 379 -12.13 1.19 -16.82
N GLN A 380 -12.62 2.01 -17.74
CA GLN A 380 -13.42 3.20 -17.40
C GLN A 380 -14.71 2.86 -16.65
N GLU A 381 -15.32 1.72 -16.95
CA GLU A 381 -16.56 1.24 -16.32
C GLU A 381 -16.33 0.66 -14.92
N LEU A 382 -15.06 0.33 -14.57
CA LEU A 382 -14.67 -0.36 -13.33
C LEU A 382 -13.60 0.45 -12.57
N HIS A 383 -13.72 1.78 -12.57
CA HIS A 383 -12.76 2.67 -11.93
C HIS A 383 -13.40 3.46 -10.79
N SER A 384 -12.66 3.62 -9.70
CA SER A 384 -12.98 4.57 -8.62
C SER A 384 -11.71 5.19 -8.05
N GLY A 385 -11.87 6.34 -7.37
CA GLY A 385 -10.76 7.01 -6.69
C GLY A 385 -10.21 6.26 -5.48
N VAL A 386 -10.93 5.24 -4.99
CA VAL A 386 -10.52 4.44 -3.82
C VAL A 386 -9.44 3.43 -4.15
N GLN A 387 -9.50 2.87 -5.37
CA GLN A 387 -8.53 1.88 -5.83
C GLN A 387 -7.18 2.50 -6.16
N GLN A 388 -6.10 1.80 -5.81
CA GLN A 388 -4.80 2.08 -6.40
C GLN A 388 -4.83 1.70 -7.90
N PRO A 389 -4.11 2.46 -8.76
CA PRO A 389 -4.01 2.14 -10.18
C PRO A 389 -3.49 0.72 -10.40
N ARG A 390 -4.13 -0.02 -11.31
CA ARG A 390 -3.64 -1.33 -11.76
C ARG A 390 -2.56 -1.12 -12.80
N LYS A 391 -1.47 -1.87 -12.68
CA LYS A 391 -0.28 -1.69 -13.52
C LYS A 391 0.16 -3.00 -14.14
N THR A 392 1.02 -2.90 -15.16
CA THR A 392 1.75 -4.07 -15.66
C THR A 392 2.89 -4.45 -14.71
N ASP A 393 3.16 -5.75 -14.64
CA ASP A 393 4.31 -6.32 -13.95
C ASP A 393 5.62 -6.18 -14.77
N GLU A 394 6.70 -6.77 -14.26
CA GLU A 394 8.04 -6.77 -14.90
C GLU A 394 8.08 -7.46 -16.26
N PHE A 395 7.09 -8.30 -16.58
CA PHE A 395 6.94 -8.94 -17.89
C PHE A 395 6.14 -8.08 -18.87
N GLY A 396 5.68 -6.90 -18.45
CA GLY A 396 4.74 -6.08 -19.19
C GLY A 396 3.33 -6.67 -19.22
N ARG A 397 3.05 -7.63 -18.34
CA ARG A 397 1.77 -8.33 -18.27
C ARG A 397 0.78 -7.60 -17.38
N TYR A 398 -0.48 -7.56 -17.80
CA TYR A 398 -1.61 -7.21 -16.96
C TYR A 398 -2.69 -8.29 -17.03
N ARG A 399 -3.44 -8.44 -15.94
CA ARG A 399 -4.57 -9.36 -15.81
C ARG A 399 -5.71 -8.66 -15.08
N ARG A 400 -6.89 -8.62 -15.69
CA ARG A 400 -8.08 -8.01 -15.11
C ARG A 400 -9.24 -8.99 -15.19
N ILE A 401 -9.69 -9.48 -14.05
CA ILE A 401 -10.92 -10.26 -13.95
C ILE A 401 -12.10 -9.33 -14.17
N VAL A 402 -12.98 -9.69 -15.08
CA VAL A 402 -14.18 -8.93 -15.43
C VAL A 402 -15.32 -9.89 -15.77
N ASP A 403 -16.54 -9.42 -15.73
CA ASP A 403 -17.67 -10.16 -16.28
C ASP A 403 -17.66 -10.16 -17.81
N PRO A 404 -18.35 -11.10 -18.47
CA PRO A 404 -18.55 -11.02 -19.93
C PRO A 404 -19.21 -9.70 -20.30
N GLY A 405 -18.55 -8.91 -21.16
CA GLY A 405 -19.03 -7.58 -21.52
C GLY A 405 -18.05 -6.81 -22.38
N THR A 406 -18.42 -5.60 -22.74
CA THR A 406 -17.57 -4.70 -23.53
C THR A 406 -17.09 -3.54 -22.66
N TYR A 407 -15.80 -3.29 -22.67
CA TYR A 407 -15.10 -2.38 -21.77
C TYR A 407 -14.22 -1.41 -22.55
N SER A 408 -14.09 -0.20 -22.00
CA SER A 408 -13.20 0.86 -22.51
C SER A 408 -11.91 0.86 -21.68
N LEU A 409 -10.81 0.43 -22.30
CA LEU A 409 -9.50 0.35 -21.67
C LEU A 409 -8.64 1.53 -22.08
N GLU A 410 -8.03 2.17 -21.10
CA GLU A 410 -7.01 3.19 -21.29
C GLU A 410 -5.67 2.68 -20.74
N TYR A 411 -4.60 2.91 -21.50
CA TYR A 411 -3.23 2.56 -21.16
C TYR A 411 -2.38 3.81 -21.06
N ARG A 412 -1.78 4.07 -19.89
CA ARG A 412 -0.95 5.25 -19.63
C ARG A 412 0.37 4.86 -18.98
N LYS A 413 1.43 5.48 -19.47
CA LYS A 413 2.77 5.44 -18.85
C LYS A 413 3.49 6.76 -19.14
N ASN A 414 4.18 7.29 -18.15
CA ASN A 414 4.98 8.50 -18.32
C ASN A 414 6.02 8.28 -19.43
N GLY A 415 6.15 9.25 -20.34
CA GLY A 415 7.04 9.14 -21.49
C GLY A 415 6.49 8.39 -22.68
N TYR A 416 5.21 7.98 -22.68
CA TYR A 416 4.55 7.28 -23.78
C TYR A 416 3.24 7.93 -24.17
N PHE A 417 2.88 7.84 -25.45
CA PHE A 417 1.55 8.27 -25.91
C PHE A 417 0.48 7.36 -25.31
N PRO A 418 -0.58 7.92 -24.67
CA PRO A 418 -1.67 7.12 -24.13
C PRO A 418 -2.46 6.46 -25.24
N LEU A 419 -2.98 5.27 -24.98
CA LEU A 419 -3.76 4.48 -25.92
C LEU A 419 -5.10 4.09 -25.32
N ASN A 420 -6.12 4.02 -26.18
CA ASN A 420 -7.48 3.63 -25.79
C ASN A 420 -7.98 2.52 -26.70
N PHE A 421 -8.60 1.49 -26.12
CA PHE A 421 -9.19 0.37 -26.84
C PHE A 421 -10.56 0.01 -26.27
N THR A 422 -11.45 -0.44 -27.15
CA THR A 422 -12.69 -1.10 -26.73
C THR A 422 -12.50 -2.60 -26.87
N VAL A 423 -12.67 -3.34 -25.79
CA VAL A 423 -12.39 -4.78 -25.68
C VAL A 423 -13.63 -5.51 -25.19
N THR A 424 -13.96 -6.65 -25.81
CA THR A 424 -15.09 -7.48 -25.37
C THR A 424 -14.58 -8.74 -24.69
N ALA A 425 -14.85 -8.87 -23.39
CA ALA A 425 -14.51 -10.04 -22.60
C ALA A 425 -15.45 -11.21 -22.90
N ASN A 426 -14.88 -12.40 -22.98
CA ASN A 426 -15.55 -13.64 -23.38
C ASN A 426 -15.51 -14.66 -22.20
N PRO A 427 -16.63 -15.34 -21.88
CA PRO A 427 -16.65 -16.29 -20.77
C PRO A 427 -15.92 -17.61 -21.08
N SER A 428 -15.68 -17.93 -22.34
CA SER A 428 -15.10 -19.23 -22.74
C SER A 428 -13.57 -19.24 -22.85
N SER A 429 -12.93 -18.05 -22.81
CA SER A 429 -11.47 -17.95 -22.87
C SER A 429 -11.02 -16.55 -22.42
N PRO A 430 -9.82 -16.40 -21.86
CA PRO A 430 -9.21 -15.10 -21.62
C PRO A 430 -9.16 -14.27 -22.90
N THR A 431 -9.58 -13.01 -22.80
CA THR A 431 -9.50 -12.06 -23.92
C THR A 431 -8.12 -11.41 -23.90
N ILE A 432 -7.37 -11.62 -24.97
CA ILE A 432 -5.99 -11.11 -25.10
C ILE A 432 -6.00 -9.78 -25.82
N GLN A 433 -5.54 -8.73 -25.16
CA GLN A 433 -5.33 -7.39 -25.75
C GLN A 433 -3.87 -6.97 -25.54
N ASN A 434 -2.99 -7.37 -26.45
CA ASN A 434 -1.61 -6.89 -26.46
C ASN A 434 -1.53 -5.45 -26.99
N VAL A 435 -0.62 -4.67 -26.43
CA VAL A 435 -0.46 -3.25 -26.77
C VAL A 435 1.03 -2.94 -26.97
N THR A 436 1.34 -2.19 -28.01
CA THR A 436 2.67 -1.60 -28.20
C THR A 436 2.56 -0.10 -28.00
N MET A 437 3.22 0.45 -27.00
CA MET A 437 3.20 1.87 -26.70
C MET A 437 4.37 2.57 -27.41
N THR A 438 4.08 3.69 -28.03
CA THR A 438 5.09 4.51 -28.70
C THR A 438 5.68 5.51 -27.69
N PRO A 439 7.00 5.51 -27.47
CA PRO A 439 7.62 6.49 -26.59
C PRO A 439 7.48 7.90 -27.17
N ILE A 440 7.29 8.88 -26.30
CA ILE A 440 7.32 10.28 -26.66
C ILE A 440 8.79 10.70 -26.76
N PRO A 441 9.22 11.37 -27.83
CA PRO A 441 10.59 11.88 -27.93
C PRO A 441 10.98 12.72 -26.70
N LEU A 442 12.14 12.47 -26.14
CA LEU A 442 12.67 13.22 -24.99
C LEU A 442 13.62 14.31 -25.49
N HIS A 443 13.60 15.45 -24.80
CA HIS A 443 14.49 16.57 -25.05
C HIS A 443 15.17 16.98 -23.76
N ASN A 444 16.42 17.38 -23.85
CA ASN A 444 17.18 17.86 -22.72
C ASN A 444 16.83 19.32 -22.39
N ILE A 445 16.42 19.55 -21.15
CA ILE A 445 16.12 20.89 -20.65
C ILE A 445 17.17 21.24 -19.59
N GLU A 446 18.03 22.20 -19.93
CA GLU A 446 19.00 22.75 -18.99
C GLU A 446 18.34 23.90 -18.23
N ILE A 447 18.25 23.77 -16.90
CA ILE A 447 17.61 24.77 -16.03
C ILE A 447 18.71 25.44 -15.21
N ASN A 448 18.86 26.74 -15.43
CA ASN A 448 19.77 27.60 -14.69
C ASN A 448 18.98 28.50 -13.73
N ILE A 449 19.14 28.29 -12.42
CA ILE A 449 18.50 29.12 -11.41
C ILE A 449 19.49 30.18 -10.96
N SER A 450 19.18 31.45 -11.24
CA SER A 450 19.98 32.55 -10.71
C SER A 450 19.72 32.72 -9.22
N SER A 451 20.79 32.64 -8.43
CA SER A 451 20.71 32.82 -7.01
C SER A 451 20.53 34.28 -6.64
N PHE A 452 19.50 34.54 -5.89
CA PHE A 452 19.36 35.78 -5.16
C PHE A 452 20.45 35.86 -4.08
N GLN A 453 21.10 36.97 -3.96
CA GLN A 453 22.08 37.23 -2.87
C GLN A 453 21.31 37.55 -1.56
N TRP A 454 20.78 36.55 -0.92
CA TRP A 454 20.01 36.70 0.30
C TRP A 454 20.80 36.33 1.54
N PRO A 455 20.66 37.11 2.63
CA PRO A 455 21.28 36.77 3.91
C PRO A 455 20.51 35.66 4.69
N VAL A 456 19.41 35.14 4.16
CA VAL A 456 18.60 34.11 4.82
C VAL A 456 18.98 32.76 4.27
N VAL A 457 19.27 31.85 5.17
CA VAL A 457 19.44 30.42 4.84
C VAL A 457 18.09 29.88 4.44
N LEU A 458 17.91 29.52 3.17
CA LEU A 458 16.75 28.80 2.70
C LEU A 458 16.79 27.39 3.31
N GLU A 459 15.73 27.02 4.03
CA GLU A 459 15.72 25.76 4.81
C GLU A 459 15.31 24.56 3.97
N GLU A 460 14.65 24.80 2.84
CA GLU A 460 14.11 23.75 1.97
C GLU A 460 14.79 23.78 0.60
N ASN A 461 15.02 22.61 0.02
CA ASN A 461 15.45 22.48 -1.37
C ASN A 461 14.35 22.96 -2.32
N PRO A 462 14.68 23.58 -3.45
CA PRO A 462 13.69 23.89 -4.47
C PRO A 462 13.10 22.60 -5.06
N PHE A 463 11.87 22.69 -5.54
CA PHE A 463 11.26 21.62 -6.30
C PHE A 463 10.52 22.16 -7.53
N LEU A 464 10.61 21.40 -8.60
CA LEU A 464 10.00 21.74 -9.87
C LEU A 464 8.79 20.82 -10.09
N ILE A 465 7.63 21.39 -10.33
CA ILE A 465 6.47 20.69 -10.85
C ILE A 465 6.42 20.91 -12.35
N ILE A 466 6.34 19.82 -13.10
CA ILE A 466 6.17 19.80 -14.54
C ILE A 466 4.84 19.10 -14.81
N ASP A 467 3.88 19.84 -15.31
CA ASP A 467 2.55 19.29 -15.55
C ASP A 467 1.96 19.72 -16.90
N ASN A 468 1.04 18.90 -17.40
CA ASN A 468 0.16 19.22 -18.50
C ASN A 468 -1.27 18.72 -18.20
N SER A 469 -2.17 18.64 -19.18
CA SER A 469 -3.53 18.12 -18.97
C SER A 469 -3.59 16.66 -18.50
N ASP A 470 -2.55 15.88 -18.79
CA ASP A 470 -2.56 14.43 -18.66
C ASP A 470 -1.57 13.90 -17.63
N MET A 471 -0.53 14.67 -17.30
CA MET A 471 0.56 14.25 -16.44
C MET A 471 1.01 15.37 -15.51
N SER A 472 1.46 14.99 -14.31
CA SER A 472 2.15 15.89 -13.38
C SER A 472 3.28 15.13 -12.72
N ASP A 473 4.46 15.71 -12.69
CA ASP A 473 5.62 15.17 -12.00
C ASP A 473 6.25 16.24 -11.10
N THR A 474 6.80 15.81 -9.97
CA THR A 474 7.46 16.69 -9.00
C THR A 474 8.90 16.26 -8.83
N ILE A 475 9.81 17.10 -9.25
CA ILE A 475 11.25 16.84 -9.22
C ILE A 475 11.87 17.63 -8.08
N GLN A 476 12.42 16.92 -7.08
CA GLN A 476 13.23 17.57 -6.05
C GLN A 476 14.57 17.99 -6.67
N MET A 477 14.89 19.26 -6.48
CA MET A 477 16.14 19.84 -6.97
C MET A 477 17.07 20.05 -5.78
N ASP A 478 18.36 20.02 -6.01
CA ASP A 478 19.35 20.40 -5.00
C ASP A 478 19.62 21.92 -5.04
N PHE A 479 20.49 22.41 -4.17
CA PHE A 479 20.90 23.81 -4.17
C PHE A 479 21.91 24.17 -5.28
N SER A 480 22.14 23.27 -6.23
CA SER A 480 22.96 23.62 -7.42
C SER A 480 22.17 24.57 -8.32
N HIS A 481 22.92 25.41 -9.03
CA HIS A 481 22.28 26.38 -9.91
C HIS A 481 21.92 25.82 -11.27
N ASN A 482 22.46 24.67 -11.65
CA ASN A 482 22.31 24.08 -12.98
C ASN A 482 21.75 22.66 -12.85
N HIS A 483 20.65 22.41 -13.53
CA HIS A 483 19.99 21.09 -13.58
C HIS A 483 19.75 20.71 -15.04
N ASN A 484 19.90 19.42 -15.35
CA ASN A 484 19.57 18.86 -16.66
C ASN A 484 18.46 17.84 -16.49
N LEU A 485 17.38 18.02 -17.21
CA LEU A 485 16.20 17.17 -17.18
C LEU A 485 15.87 16.67 -18.56
N GLU A 486 15.49 15.41 -18.70
CA GLU A 486 14.91 14.85 -19.93
C GLU A 486 13.40 14.94 -19.84
N ILE A 487 12.80 15.78 -20.68
CA ILE A 487 11.36 16.05 -20.69
C ILE A 487 10.74 15.56 -21.99
N PRO A 488 9.60 14.86 -21.97
CA PRO A 488 8.88 14.45 -23.17
C PRO A 488 8.47 15.63 -24.02
N GLN A 489 8.50 15.45 -25.34
CA GLN A 489 7.97 16.43 -26.29
C GLN A 489 6.48 16.74 -25.99
N GLY A 490 6.13 18.02 -25.97
CA GLY A 490 4.75 18.43 -25.69
C GLY A 490 4.64 19.85 -25.13
N GLU A 491 3.42 20.23 -24.80
CA GLU A 491 3.18 21.47 -24.05
C GLU A 491 3.18 21.18 -22.56
N TRP A 492 3.99 21.88 -21.83
CA TRP A 492 4.18 21.68 -20.41
C TRP A 492 4.07 22.98 -19.64
N ARG A 493 3.56 22.92 -18.46
CA ARG A 493 3.66 23.99 -17.46
C ARG A 493 4.77 23.60 -16.48
N PHE A 494 5.78 24.45 -16.39
CA PHE A 494 6.86 24.36 -15.41
C PHE A 494 6.55 25.30 -14.27
N THR A 495 6.59 24.81 -13.04
CA THR A 495 6.40 25.65 -11.83
C THR A 495 7.52 25.32 -10.86
N LEU A 496 8.44 26.26 -10.67
CA LEU A 496 9.53 26.13 -9.71
C LEU A 496 9.13 26.80 -8.39
N TYR A 497 9.16 26.04 -7.33
CA TYR A 497 8.96 26.50 -5.97
C TYR A 497 10.26 26.48 -5.20
N TRP A 498 10.51 27.54 -4.45
CA TRP A 498 11.63 27.59 -3.52
C TRP A 498 11.22 28.39 -2.28
N ASP A 499 11.00 27.68 -1.17
CA ASP A 499 10.66 28.21 0.15
C ASP A 499 9.67 29.40 0.12
N PHE A 500 10.09 30.59 0.52
CA PHE A 500 9.25 31.79 0.60
C PHE A 500 9.29 32.67 -0.64
N LEU A 501 9.97 32.26 -1.69
CA LEU A 501 10.02 33.03 -2.92
C LEU A 501 8.72 32.91 -3.71
N ILE A 502 8.47 33.89 -4.57
CA ILE A 502 7.36 33.77 -5.52
C ILE A 502 7.68 32.67 -6.52
N PRO A 503 6.80 31.68 -6.72
CA PRO A 503 7.03 30.61 -7.68
C PRO A 503 7.22 31.17 -9.08
N TRP A 504 8.25 30.70 -9.75
CA TRP A 504 8.34 30.92 -11.19
C TRP A 504 7.45 29.92 -11.91
N GLN A 505 6.63 30.40 -12.86
CA GLN A 505 5.76 29.51 -13.63
C GLN A 505 5.74 29.95 -15.11
N GLN A 506 5.90 28.99 -16.00
CA GLN A 506 5.81 29.22 -17.44
C GLN A 506 5.24 28.01 -18.17
N LYS A 507 4.42 28.27 -19.23
CA LYS A 507 4.05 27.25 -20.22
C LYS A 507 5.11 27.22 -21.30
N ILE A 508 5.62 26.03 -21.61
CA ILE A 508 6.72 25.81 -22.53
C ILE A 508 6.35 24.69 -23.49
N THR A 509 6.54 24.93 -24.79
CA THR A 509 6.44 23.89 -25.80
C THR A 509 7.81 23.27 -25.96
N VAL A 510 7.96 22.03 -25.50
CA VAL A 510 9.19 21.24 -25.62
C VAL A 510 9.12 20.47 -26.94
N ASN A 511 9.94 20.85 -27.92
CA ASN A 511 10.07 20.18 -29.23
C ASN A 511 11.54 20.03 -29.70
N ASN A 512 12.48 20.50 -28.89
CA ASN A 512 13.92 20.44 -29.04
C ASN A 512 14.56 20.68 -27.67
N ASP A 513 15.88 20.51 -27.57
CA ASP A 513 16.63 20.85 -26.37
C ASP A 513 16.52 22.34 -26.05
N LEU A 514 16.33 22.68 -24.79
CA LEU A 514 16.10 24.05 -24.34
C LEU A 514 17.01 24.38 -23.15
N GLU A 515 17.35 25.66 -23.02
CA GLU A 515 17.98 26.23 -21.83
C GLU A 515 17.01 27.23 -21.18
N LEU A 516 16.67 26.98 -19.91
CA LEU A 516 15.79 27.83 -19.10
C LEU A 516 16.62 28.56 -18.06
N ASN A 517 16.66 29.89 -18.15
CA ASN A 517 17.27 30.73 -17.15
C ASN A 517 16.19 31.31 -16.26
N ILE A 518 16.13 30.89 -15.00
CA ILE A 518 15.07 31.22 -14.04
C ILE A 518 15.63 32.19 -12.98
N ASP A 519 14.98 33.30 -12.81
CA ASP A 519 15.29 34.27 -11.75
C ASP A 519 14.13 34.30 -10.74
N MET A 520 14.37 33.77 -9.54
CA MET A 520 13.38 33.68 -8.49
C MET A 520 13.23 35.03 -7.78
N GLN A 521 11.99 35.44 -7.54
CA GLN A 521 11.66 36.75 -6.99
C GLN A 521 11.17 36.68 -5.54
N GLU A 522 11.51 37.70 -4.74
CA GLU A 522 10.91 37.88 -3.42
C GLU A 522 9.44 38.29 -3.52
N PRO A 523 8.60 37.88 -2.55
CA PRO A 523 7.24 38.39 -2.47
C PRO A 523 7.25 39.90 -2.12
N LEU A 524 6.39 40.65 -2.78
CA LEU A 524 6.15 42.05 -2.49
C LEU A 524 5.28 42.25 -1.24
N TRP A 525 4.52 41.22 -0.89
CA TRP A 525 3.63 41.21 0.26
C TRP A 525 3.53 39.83 0.86
N VAL A 526 3.52 39.73 2.20
CA VAL A 526 3.38 38.50 2.96
C VAL A 526 2.38 38.67 4.08
N GLN A 527 1.45 37.73 4.22
CA GLN A 527 0.49 37.72 5.32
C GLN A 527 0.45 36.31 5.96
N ASN A 528 0.77 36.26 7.25
CA ASN A 528 0.46 35.07 8.05
C ASN A 528 -1.01 35.17 8.47
N ILE A 529 -1.82 34.21 8.03
CA ILE A 529 -3.24 34.14 8.40
C ILE A 529 -3.40 33.35 9.69
N PHE A 530 -2.71 32.24 9.80
CA PHE A 530 -2.71 31.34 10.96
C PHE A 530 -1.36 30.65 11.09
N GLY A 531 -0.98 30.22 12.32
CA GLY A 531 0.28 29.52 12.60
C GLY A 531 1.25 30.40 13.39
N PHE A 532 2.37 29.81 13.84
CA PHE A 532 3.35 30.53 14.65
C PHE A 532 3.95 31.74 13.90
N PRO A 533 3.99 32.96 14.48
CA PRO A 533 3.69 33.29 15.88
C PRO A 533 2.24 33.77 16.15
N ILE A 534 1.33 33.66 15.20
CA ILE A 534 -0.05 34.13 15.31
C ILE A 534 -0.98 32.95 15.66
N ILE A 535 -1.49 32.93 16.89
CA ILE A 535 -2.41 31.92 17.41
C ILE A 535 -3.75 32.57 17.75
N ASP A 536 -4.31 33.30 16.82
CA ASP A 536 -5.50 34.10 17.08
C ASP A 536 -6.56 33.79 16.00
N ASN A 537 -7.80 33.56 16.43
CA ASN A 537 -8.93 33.31 15.54
C ASN A 537 -9.49 34.58 14.88
N SER A 538 -8.92 35.75 15.18
CA SER A 538 -9.38 37.02 14.61
C SER A 538 -9.19 37.13 13.09
N SER A 539 -8.33 36.30 12.52
CA SER A 539 -8.05 36.24 11.07
C SER A 539 -9.10 35.50 10.26
N PHE A 540 -9.99 34.73 10.92
CA PHE A 540 -11.02 33.93 10.27
C PHE A 540 -12.42 34.26 10.77
N ASN A 541 -13.37 34.17 9.86
CA ASN A 541 -14.79 34.14 10.14
C ASN A 541 -15.32 32.73 9.96
N ILE A 542 -15.96 32.16 10.97
CA ILE A 542 -16.74 30.95 10.86
C ILE A 542 -18.05 31.32 10.15
N ILE A 543 -18.21 30.80 8.93
CA ILE A 543 -19.41 31.04 8.12
C ILE A 543 -20.44 29.93 8.40
N GLU A 544 -19.95 28.69 8.53
CA GLU A 544 -20.80 27.51 8.77
C GLU A 544 -20.01 26.44 9.51
N GLY A 545 -20.73 25.61 10.28
CA GLY A 545 -20.18 24.48 11.02
C GLY A 545 -19.41 24.88 12.29
N SER A 546 -19.02 23.88 13.04
CA SER A 546 -18.31 24.04 14.32
C SER A 546 -16.81 23.86 14.13
N TRP A 547 -16.04 24.94 14.33
CA TRP A 547 -14.60 24.95 14.26
C TRP A 547 -13.97 25.17 15.64
N VAL A 548 -12.91 24.44 15.94
CA VAL A 548 -12.15 24.59 17.19
C VAL A 548 -10.80 25.18 16.87
N PHE A 549 -10.44 26.23 17.61
CA PHE A 549 -9.14 26.89 17.54
C PHE A 549 -8.34 26.54 18.79
N ASP A 550 -7.39 25.63 18.63
CA ASP A 550 -6.44 25.22 19.68
C ASP A 550 -5.11 25.98 19.52
N ASN A 551 -4.24 25.90 20.52
CA ASN A 551 -2.99 26.66 20.56
C ASN A 551 -2.05 26.41 19.35
N ASN A 552 -2.21 25.32 18.62
CA ASN A 552 -1.33 24.95 17.51
C ASN A 552 -2.06 24.53 16.24
N MET A 553 -3.40 24.49 16.25
CA MET A 553 -4.16 24.07 15.07
C MET A 553 -5.58 24.63 15.05
N VAL A 554 -6.14 24.71 13.85
CA VAL A 554 -7.58 24.87 13.61
C VAL A 554 -8.11 23.54 13.12
N ARG A 555 -9.20 23.07 13.70
CA ARG A 555 -9.80 21.79 13.31
C ARG A 555 -11.31 21.89 13.15
N SER A 556 -11.86 21.10 12.23
CA SER A 556 -13.29 20.83 12.21
C SER A 556 -13.65 20.06 13.47
N GLN A 557 -14.68 20.50 14.19
CA GLN A 557 -15.07 19.83 15.43
C GLN A 557 -15.67 18.46 15.11
N ASN A 558 -15.00 17.42 15.58
CA ASN A 558 -15.44 16.04 15.58
C ASN A 558 -15.34 15.50 17.01
N GLU A 559 -16.29 15.88 17.86
CA GLU A 559 -16.25 15.40 19.26
C GLU A 559 -16.55 13.89 19.39
N LEU A 560 -17.05 13.27 18.31
CA LEU A 560 -17.48 11.88 18.36
C LEU A 560 -17.02 11.17 17.07
N PHE A 561 -15.86 10.54 17.12
CA PHE A 561 -15.33 9.73 16.01
C PHE A 561 -16.26 8.57 15.57
N TYR A 562 -17.32 8.29 16.27
CA TYR A 562 -18.19 7.13 16.04
C TYR A 562 -19.67 7.40 16.35
N ALA A 563 -20.08 8.66 16.54
CA ALA A 563 -21.50 8.98 16.79
C ALA A 563 -22.32 8.91 15.51
N ASN A 564 -23.59 8.58 15.67
CA ASN A 564 -24.58 8.68 14.60
C ASN A 564 -24.47 10.04 13.90
N ALA A 565 -24.21 10.01 12.62
CA ALA A 565 -23.97 11.17 11.77
C ALA A 565 -25.13 12.21 11.74
N ASP A 566 -26.31 11.82 12.17
CA ASP A 566 -27.51 12.67 12.15
C ASP A 566 -27.42 13.96 12.98
N SER A 567 -26.44 14.05 13.90
CA SER A 567 -26.26 15.22 14.78
C SER A 567 -25.08 16.12 14.38
N LEU A 568 -24.34 15.79 13.32
CA LEU A 568 -23.14 16.52 12.93
C LEU A 568 -23.40 17.49 11.78
N ASP A 569 -22.65 18.60 11.79
CA ASP A 569 -22.64 19.53 10.66
C ASP A 569 -22.13 18.80 9.40
N SER A 570 -22.85 18.94 8.31
CA SER A 570 -22.46 18.38 7.00
C SER A 570 -21.57 19.35 6.19
N ILE A 571 -21.58 20.61 6.57
CA ILE A 571 -20.80 21.67 5.91
C ILE A 571 -20.06 22.47 6.95
N PHE A 572 -18.78 22.70 6.70
CA PHE A 572 -17.92 23.55 7.53
C PHE A 572 -17.26 24.57 6.64
N VAL A 573 -17.42 25.84 6.93
CA VAL A 573 -16.85 26.93 6.13
C VAL A 573 -16.10 27.91 7.00
N LEU A 574 -14.82 28.12 6.69
CA LEU A 574 -14.00 29.20 7.21
C LEU A 574 -13.64 30.16 6.08
N GLU A 575 -13.74 31.43 6.34
CA GLU A 575 -13.22 32.47 5.44
C GLU A 575 -12.24 33.39 6.19
N SER A 576 -11.10 33.71 5.55
CA SER A 576 -10.24 34.74 6.05
C SER A 576 -10.91 36.14 5.89
N GLN A 577 -10.37 37.13 6.54
CA GLN A 577 -10.68 38.52 6.18
C GLN A 577 -10.26 38.80 4.73
N LEU A 578 -10.82 39.85 4.14
CA LEU A 578 -10.42 40.31 2.82
C LEU A 578 -9.16 41.18 2.96
N TYR A 579 -8.11 40.79 2.26
CA TYR A 579 -6.87 41.55 2.19
C TYR A 579 -6.86 42.36 0.89
N SER A 580 -6.56 43.66 0.97
CA SER A 580 -6.50 44.57 -0.17
C SER A 580 -5.08 45.02 -0.42
N PHE A 581 -4.66 45.02 -1.67
CA PHE A 581 -3.33 45.47 -2.07
C PHE A 581 -3.35 46.95 -2.47
N SER A 582 -2.25 47.66 -2.19
CA SER A 582 -2.08 49.04 -2.62
C SER A 582 -1.88 49.18 -4.13
N GLU A 583 -1.34 48.15 -4.74
CA GLU A 583 -1.19 48.01 -6.20
C GLU A 583 -1.62 46.57 -6.58
N PRO A 584 -2.17 46.34 -7.79
CA PRO A 584 -2.56 45.03 -8.23
C PRO A 584 -1.38 44.06 -8.23
N MET A 585 -1.62 42.80 -7.83
CA MET A 585 -0.63 41.74 -7.83
C MET A 585 -0.93 40.73 -8.94
N ASP A 586 0.07 40.33 -9.70
CA ASP A 586 -0.11 39.36 -10.78
C ASP A 586 -0.20 37.93 -10.28
N MET A 587 0.39 37.66 -9.11
CA MET A 587 0.44 36.31 -8.53
C MET A 587 0.18 36.33 -7.03
N ILE A 588 -0.65 35.41 -6.59
CA ILE A 588 -0.90 35.11 -5.19
C ILE A 588 -0.59 33.64 -4.94
N VAL A 589 0.12 33.36 -3.85
CA VAL A 589 0.42 32.01 -3.41
C VAL A 589 -0.16 31.80 -2.02
N LEU A 590 -1.01 30.81 -1.89
CA LEU A 590 -1.43 30.26 -0.60
C LEU A 590 -0.52 29.08 -0.26
N ARG A 591 0.14 29.12 0.89
CA ARG A 591 0.78 27.97 1.52
C ARG A 591 -0.05 27.54 2.70
N ILE A 592 -0.37 26.24 2.76
CA ILE A 592 -1.14 25.66 3.84
C ILE A 592 -0.49 24.37 4.30
N ASP A 593 -0.24 24.26 5.61
CA ASP A 593 0.24 23.05 6.27
C ASP A 593 -0.95 22.43 7.01
N HIS A 594 -1.34 21.23 6.58
CA HIS A 594 -2.57 20.62 7.05
C HIS A 594 -2.53 19.08 6.97
N GLN A 595 -3.54 18.45 7.56
CA GLN A 595 -3.81 17.02 7.42
C GLN A 595 -5.32 16.78 7.44
N TRP A 596 -5.75 15.70 6.80
CA TRP A 596 -7.17 15.36 6.72
C TRP A 596 -7.39 13.87 6.67
N GLU A 597 -8.59 13.48 7.08
CA GLU A 597 -9.08 12.13 6.98
C GLU A 597 -10.58 12.19 6.70
N LEU A 598 -10.93 11.80 5.49
CA LEU A 598 -12.26 11.98 4.90
C LEU A 598 -12.73 10.67 4.29
N GLU A 599 -14.03 10.49 4.20
CA GLU A 599 -14.59 9.37 3.51
C GLU A 599 -14.33 9.43 2.00
N TRP A 600 -13.86 8.32 1.45
CA TRP A 600 -13.58 8.21 0.03
C TRP A 600 -14.83 8.44 -0.82
N ASP A 601 -14.70 9.22 -1.88
CA ASP A 601 -15.72 9.54 -2.88
C ASP A 601 -16.99 10.26 -2.35
N ASN A 602 -17.06 10.58 -1.05
CA ASN A 602 -18.24 11.21 -0.44
C ASN A 602 -17.93 12.52 0.25
N ASP A 603 -16.80 12.59 0.96
CA ASP A 603 -16.36 13.78 1.65
C ASP A 603 -15.29 14.52 0.84
N SER A 604 -15.26 15.84 0.96
CA SER A 604 -14.28 16.66 0.25
C SER A 604 -13.90 17.92 1.01
N ILE A 605 -12.67 18.36 0.82
CA ILE A 605 -12.21 19.71 1.20
C ILE A 605 -12.00 20.51 -0.07
N THR A 606 -12.52 21.72 -0.09
CA THR A 606 -12.22 22.71 -1.12
C THR A 606 -11.49 23.87 -0.48
N ILE A 607 -10.31 24.20 -1.01
CA ILE A 607 -9.52 25.36 -0.62
C ILE A 607 -9.56 26.33 -1.80
N SER A 608 -10.09 27.52 -1.57
CA SER A 608 -10.28 28.53 -2.62
C SER A 608 -9.55 29.83 -2.31
N LEU A 609 -8.86 30.35 -3.32
CA LEU A 609 -8.42 31.74 -3.38
C LEU A 609 -9.49 32.56 -4.11
N MET A 610 -9.95 33.64 -3.50
CA MET A 610 -11.08 34.42 -4.01
C MET A 610 -10.71 35.90 -4.09
N ASP A 611 -11.06 36.57 -5.18
CA ASP A 611 -11.17 38.04 -5.21
C ASP A 611 -12.60 38.43 -4.81
N SER A 612 -12.75 38.93 -3.63
CA SER A 612 -14.05 39.29 -3.04
C SER A 612 -15.07 38.16 -3.08
N THR A 613 -15.77 37.96 -4.18
CA THR A 613 -16.80 36.92 -4.37
C THR A 613 -16.46 35.91 -5.45
N GLU A 614 -15.50 36.20 -6.30
CA GLU A 614 -15.12 35.32 -7.42
C GLU A 614 -13.97 34.40 -7.03
N ILE A 615 -14.05 33.14 -7.44
CA ILE A 615 -12.98 32.15 -7.24
C ILE A 615 -11.92 32.40 -8.33
N ILE A 616 -10.69 32.71 -7.89
CA ILE A 616 -9.56 32.89 -8.80
C ILE A 616 -8.90 31.51 -9.06
N ASN A 617 -8.69 30.74 -7.99
CA ASN A 617 -8.19 29.39 -8.08
C ASN A 617 -8.67 28.56 -6.90
N GLN A 618 -8.72 27.24 -7.07
CA GLN A 618 -9.13 26.31 -6.03
C GLN A 618 -8.45 24.94 -6.17
N MET A 619 -8.33 24.24 -5.04
CA MET A 619 -7.90 22.85 -4.99
C MET A 619 -8.92 22.01 -4.24
N PHE A 620 -9.01 20.73 -4.63
CA PHE A 620 -9.89 19.75 -4.00
C PHE A 620 -9.05 18.65 -3.37
N LEU A 621 -9.45 18.22 -2.17
CA LEU A 621 -8.82 17.15 -1.43
C LEU A 621 -9.89 16.15 -1.01
N ALA A 622 -9.54 14.87 -1.06
CA ALA A 622 -10.37 13.76 -0.62
C ALA A 622 -9.49 12.68 0.02
N GLY A 623 -10.10 11.65 0.59
CA GLY A 623 -9.39 10.51 1.18
C GLY A 623 -8.58 10.86 2.43
N HIS A 624 -7.42 10.22 2.59
CA HIS A 624 -6.66 10.26 3.83
C HIS A 624 -5.26 10.82 3.64
N GLN A 625 -4.89 11.78 4.49
CA GLN A 625 -3.54 12.30 4.69
C GLN A 625 -3.39 12.67 6.17
N TRP A 626 -3.31 11.65 7.04
CA TRP A 626 -3.33 11.85 8.49
C TRP A 626 -2.00 11.58 9.20
N ASN A 627 -1.15 10.72 8.66
CA ASN A 627 0.07 10.29 9.36
C ASN A 627 1.11 11.39 9.57
N GLN A 628 1.07 12.42 8.74
CA GLN A 628 1.90 13.63 8.86
C GLN A 628 1.20 14.81 8.21
N SER A 629 1.51 16.01 8.69
CA SER A 629 1.06 17.23 8.02
C SER A 629 1.69 17.35 6.64
N THR A 630 0.88 17.73 5.67
CA THR A 630 1.30 17.95 4.28
C THR A 630 1.27 19.44 3.99
N ARG A 631 2.27 19.92 3.27
CA ARG A 631 2.32 21.29 2.78
C ARG A 631 1.79 21.36 1.36
N HIS A 632 0.69 22.09 1.16
CA HIS A 632 0.20 22.42 -0.16
C HIS A 632 0.42 23.89 -0.50
N ARG A 633 0.53 24.16 -1.80
CA ARG A 633 0.60 25.49 -2.36
C ARG A 633 -0.45 25.64 -3.45
N LEU A 634 -1.26 26.69 -3.35
CA LEU A 634 -2.23 27.06 -4.37
C LEU A 634 -1.84 28.40 -4.96
N VAL A 635 -1.59 28.43 -6.26
CA VAL A 635 -1.12 29.62 -6.98
C VAL A 635 -2.26 30.20 -7.80
N ALA A 636 -2.62 31.43 -7.55
CA ALA A 636 -3.52 32.22 -8.38
C ALA A 636 -2.72 33.20 -9.23
N ILE A 637 -2.98 33.24 -10.53
CA ILE A 637 -2.34 34.16 -11.48
C ILE A 637 -3.43 34.88 -12.24
N ASP A 638 -3.37 36.22 -12.27
CA ASP A 638 -4.19 37.07 -13.11
C ASP A 638 -3.33 38.19 -13.73
N THR A 639 -3.15 38.16 -15.02
CA THR A 639 -2.36 39.14 -15.76
C THR A 639 -3.01 40.53 -15.80
N ASN A 640 -4.27 40.65 -15.40
CA ASN A 640 -4.96 41.93 -15.22
C ASN A 640 -4.73 42.52 -13.81
N GLY A 641 -4.13 41.75 -12.94
CA GLY A 641 -3.80 42.09 -11.56
C GLY A 641 -4.93 41.87 -10.56
N ILE A 642 -4.57 41.21 -9.46
CA ILE A 642 -5.46 40.92 -8.32
C ILE A 642 -5.39 42.07 -7.33
N ASN A 643 -6.52 42.69 -7.00
CA ASN A 643 -6.58 43.81 -6.09
C ASN A 643 -6.92 43.41 -4.65
N ASN A 644 -7.65 42.32 -4.49
CA ASN A 644 -8.08 41.84 -3.20
C ASN A 644 -7.96 40.28 -3.17
N ILE A 645 -7.74 39.73 -1.98
CA ILE A 645 -7.67 38.29 -1.80
C ILE A 645 -8.27 37.87 -0.46
N LYS A 646 -9.01 36.77 -0.47
CA LYS A 646 -9.39 36.02 0.72
C LYS A 646 -9.25 34.54 0.49
N VAL A 647 -9.07 33.78 1.56
CA VAL A 647 -9.03 32.33 1.55
C VAL A 647 -10.37 31.82 2.07
N LYS A 648 -10.95 30.87 1.34
CA LYS A 648 -12.11 30.09 1.80
C LYS A 648 -11.72 28.63 1.90
N LEU A 649 -12.04 28.02 3.04
CA LEU A 649 -11.88 26.61 3.30
C LEU A 649 -13.26 26.01 3.52
N GLU A 650 -13.62 25.02 2.74
CA GLU A 650 -14.92 24.36 2.82
C GLU A 650 -14.72 22.85 2.92
N LEU A 651 -15.17 22.26 4.02
CA LEU A 651 -15.27 20.82 4.21
C LEU A 651 -16.74 20.43 4.02
N LYS A 652 -17.00 19.53 3.08
CA LYS A 652 -18.30 18.90 2.87
C LYS A 652 -18.21 17.46 3.29
N ARG A 653 -19.20 17.00 4.07
CA ARG A 653 -19.38 15.62 4.47
C ARG A 653 -20.77 15.14 4.09
N ASP A 654 -20.87 13.91 3.66
CA ASP A 654 -22.17 13.25 3.71
C ASP A 654 -22.49 12.89 5.18
N LYS A 655 -23.57 12.25 5.49
CA LYS A 655 -23.95 11.96 6.88
C LYS A 655 -23.68 10.51 7.27
N THR A 656 -22.80 9.83 6.58
CA THR A 656 -22.69 8.38 6.70
C THR A 656 -21.55 7.92 7.60
N ILE A 657 -20.32 8.35 7.34
CA ILE A 657 -19.17 7.96 8.14
C ILE A 657 -18.35 9.18 8.52
N ASN A 658 -18.08 9.32 9.82
CA ASN A 658 -17.29 10.42 10.33
C ASN A 658 -15.85 9.99 10.59
N TYR A 659 -14.94 10.43 9.74
CA TYR A 659 -13.53 10.38 9.99
C TYR A 659 -13.06 11.51 10.90
N ARG A 660 -11.73 11.57 11.18
CA ARG A 660 -11.13 12.62 12.04
C ARG A 660 -11.33 14.04 11.52
N GLY A 661 -11.67 14.18 10.23
CA GLY A 661 -11.97 15.46 9.60
C GLY A 661 -10.74 16.21 9.11
N TYR A 662 -10.63 17.50 9.43
CA TYR A 662 -9.66 18.41 8.86
C TYR A 662 -8.94 19.21 9.93
N ASN A 663 -7.61 19.14 9.93
CA ASN A 663 -6.73 19.90 10.81
C ASN A 663 -5.82 20.81 9.98
N ILE A 664 -5.66 22.06 10.43
CA ILE A 664 -4.84 23.07 9.77
C ILE A 664 -3.82 23.59 10.79
N TYR A 665 -2.54 23.62 10.41
CA TYR A 665 -1.43 24.01 11.28
C TYR A 665 -0.84 25.36 10.93
N ASP A 666 -0.78 25.71 9.63
CA ASP A 666 -0.20 26.97 9.17
C ASP A 666 -0.89 27.43 7.88
N ILE A 667 -1.19 28.71 7.76
CA ILE A 667 -1.71 29.33 6.53
C ILE A 667 -0.98 30.65 6.31
N LYS A 668 -0.32 30.78 5.15
CA LYS A 668 0.36 31.99 4.72
C LYS A 668 -0.01 32.35 3.30
N LEU A 669 -0.13 33.64 3.06
CA LEU A 669 -0.29 34.21 1.72
C LEU A 669 0.96 34.99 1.34
N PHE A 670 1.38 34.82 0.11
CA PHE A 670 2.43 35.60 -0.53
C PHE A 670 1.86 36.23 -1.79
N ALA A 671 2.24 37.44 -2.07
CA ALA A 671 1.84 38.15 -3.29
C ALA A 671 3.03 38.82 -3.96
N GLY A 672 3.04 38.82 -5.28
CA GLY A 672 4.06 39.43 -6.10
C GLY A 672 3.63 39.54 -7.54
N ASN A 673 4.52 40.07 -8.37
CA ASN A 673 4.28 40.17 -9.78
C ASN A 673 4.95 39.00 -10.51
N ASN A 674 4.25 38.43 -11.47
CA ASN A 674 4.79 37.37 -12.29
C ASN A 674 5.69 37.96 -13.37
N PHE A 675 6.93 38.29 -12.99
CA PHE A 675 7.89 38.70 -14.01
C PHE A 675 8.37 37.45 -14.74
N THR A 676 8.02 37.32 -15.98
CA THR A 676 8.63 36.35 -16.92
C THR A 676 10.10 36.75 -17.16
N LEU A 677 10.91 36.63 -16.14
CA LEU A 677 12.36 36.83 -16.22
C LEU A 677 13.04 35.48 -16.45
N GLY A 678 12.72 34.85 -17.53
CA GLY A 678 13.44 33.70 -18.06
C GLY A 678 13.73 33.92 -19.55
N SER A 679 14.88 33.57 -20.00
CA SER A 679 15.16 33.46 -21.44
C SER A 679 15.14 31.99 -21.84
N ILE A 680 14.41 31.68 -22.91
CA ILE A 680 14.41 30.38 -23.53
C ILE A 680 15.39 30.45 -24.72
N ILE A 681 16.41 29.60 -24.71
CA ILE A 681 17.37 29.50 -25.80
C ILE A 681 17.20 28.11 -26.42
N GLU A 682 16.76 28.08 -27.67
CA GLU A 682 16.76 26.83 -28.44
C GLU A 682 18.21 26.41 -28.72
N GLN A 683 18.57 25.23 -28.24
CA GLN A 683 19.88 24.62 -28.54
C GLN A 683 19.76 23.85 -29.85
N SER A 684 20.68 24.11 -30.79
CA SER A 684 20.85 23.24 -31.95
C SER A 684 21.29 21.85 -31.49
N PRO A 685 20.76 20.77 -32.07
CA PRO A 685 21.06 19.41 -31.60
C PRO A 685 22.58 19.17 -31.61
N ILE A 686 23.15 19.16 -30.42
CA ILE A 686 24.55 18.76 -30.22
C ILE A 686 24.53 17.24 -30.24
N ASN A 687 25.13 16.69 -31.30
CA ASN A 687 25.41 15.25 -31.39
C ASN A 687 26.43 14.86 -30.29
N GLN A 688 25.95 14.64 -29.10
CA GLN A 688 26.71 14.05 -28.00
C GLN A 688 26.09 12.72 -27.59
N ASN A 689 26.60 11.63 -28.16
CA ASN A 689 26.50 10.29 -27.58
C ASN A 689 27.32 10.25 -26.28
N THR A 690 26.79 10.82 -25.20
CA THR A 690 27.35 10.63 -23.85
C THR A 690 26.29 10.01 -22.98
N SER A 691 26.29 8.69 -22.91
CA SER A 691 25.51 7.94 -21.92
C SER A 691 25.96 8.34 -20.51
N LYS A 692 25.12 9.06 -19.81
CA LYS A 692 25.30 9.37 -18.38
C LYS A 692 24.94 8.16 -17.53
N ILE A 693 25.71 7.95 -16.45
CA ILE A 693 25.35 7.01 -15.40
C ILE A 693 24.13 7.59 -14.64
N SER A 694 23.12 6.78 -14.41
CA SER A 694 22.00 7.10 -13.52
C SER A 694 22.07 6.23 -12.28
N VAL A 695 21.87 6.86 -11.11
CA VAL A 695 21.87 6.21 -9.80
C VAL A 695 20.58 6.58 -9.08
N SER A 696 19.73 5.59 -8.79
CA SER A 696 18.44 5.83 -8.12
C SER A 696 18.59 6.40 -6.71
N GLU A 697 17.50 6.84 -6.13
CA GLU A 697 17.38 7.01 -4.70
C GLU A 697 17.43 5.65 -3.98
N ILE A 698 17.65 5.68 -2.66
CA ILE A 698 17.69 4.47 -1.83
C ILE A 698 16.26 4.01 -1.53
N TYR A 699 16.02 2.72 -1.70
CA TYR A 699 14.74 2.14 -1.30
C TYR A 699 14.90 0.76 -0.63
N PRO A 700 14.10 0.45 0.39
CA PRO A 700 13.25 1.39 1.13
C PRO A 700 14.07 2.40 1.93
N ASN A 701 13.53 3.61 2.12
CA ASN A 701 14.14 4.63 2.96
C ASN A 701 13.03 5.45 3.66
N PRO A 702 12.82 5.28 4.98
CA PRO A 702 13.63 4.53 5.93
C PRO A 702 13.69 3.02 5.68
N SER A 703 14.77 2.38 6.13
CA SER A 703 15.02 0.94 5.99
C SER A 703 15.09 0.27 7.35
N ASN A 704 14.58 -0.95 7.44
CA ASN A 704 14.71 -1.83 8.61
C ASN A 704 15.94 -2.75 8.55
N GLY A 705 16.84 -2.54 7.61
CA GLY A 705 18.09 -3.29 7.50
C GLY A 705 18.61 -3.38 6.07
N MET A 706 17.79 -3.73 5.12
CA MET A 706 18.19 -3.88 3.71
C MET A 706 17.86 -2.62 2.90
N ILE A 707 18.79 -2.22 2.05
CA ILE A 707 18.59 -1.12 1.09
C ILE A 707 19.00 -1.56 -0.30
N ASN A 708 18.40 -0.91 -1.31
CA ASN A 708 18.71 -1.09 -2.71
C ASN A 708 19.05 0.24 -3.36
N ILE A 709 19.93 0.19 -4.36
CA ILE A 709 20.25 1.31 -5.24
C ILE A 709 20.36 0.76 -6.66
N ASP A 710 19.64 1.36 -7.60
CA ASP A 710 19.68 0.99 -9.01
C ASP A 710 20.75 1.80 -9.75
N PHE A 711 21.48 1.13 -10.62
CA PHE A 711 22.46 1.72 -11.51
C PHE A 711 22.08 1.45 -12.96
N ILE A 712 22.10 2.48 -13.77
CA ILE A 712 21.80 2.40 -15.20
C ILE A 712 22.93 3.11 -15.98
N ASN A 713 23.39 2.50 -17.08
CA ASN A 713 24.34 3.08 -18.02
C ASN A 713 25.72 3.46 -17.45
N SER A 714 26.26 2.69 -16.51
CA SER A 714 27.63 2.98 -16.02
C SER A 714 28.70 2.60 -17.03
N PRO A 715 29.65 3.48 -17.33
CA PRO A 715 30.76 3.18 -18.24
C PRO A 715 31.84 2.26 -17.65
N GLY A 716 31.82 1.99 -16.36
CA GLY A 716 32.80 1.19 -15.64
C GLY A 716 32.35 0.86 -14.21
N PRO A 717 33.21 0.20 -13.41
CA PRO A 717 32.90 -0.11 -12.03
C PRO A 717 32.64 1.17 -11.20
N ALA A 718 31.81 1.09 -10.19
CA ALA A 718 31.61 2.16 -9.22
C ALA A 718 32.05 1.71 -7.83
N SER A 719 32.73 2.56 -7.08
CA SER A 719 32.97 2.33 -5.66
C SER A 719 31.84 2.87 -4.84
N ILE A 720 31.46 2.13 -3.78
CA ILE A 720 30.46 2.55 -2.81
C ILE A 720 31.06 2.55 -1.42
N VAL A 721 30.91 3.67 -0.72
CA VAL A 721 31.30 3.79 0.68
C VAL A 721 30.11 4.27 1.50
N VAL A 722 29.81 3.55 2.58
CA VAL A 722 28.75 3.92 3.52
C VAL A 722 29.36 4.51 4.78
N TYR A 723 28.89 5.68 5.18
CA TYR A 723 29.31 6.39 6.39
C TYR A 723 28.18 6.49 7.39
N ASN A 724 28.49 6.38 8.67
CA ASN A 724 27.57 6.77 9.74
C ASN A 724 27.57 8.31 9.94
N LEU A 725 26.70 8.79 10.84
CA LEU A 725 26.57 10.23 11.12
C LEU A 725 27.87 10.88 11.66
N LEU A 726 28.79 10.08 12.21
CA LEU A 726 30.10 10.55 12.71
C LEU A 726 31.19 10.56 11.62
N GLY A 727 30.84 10.22 10.37
CA GLY A 727 31.76 10.13 9.25
C GLY A 727 32.67 8.87 9.27
N GLN A 728 32.35 7.88 10.09
CA GLN A 728 33.09 6.62 10.11
C GLN A 728 32.57 5.71 9.00
N GLU A 729 33.48 5.07 8.30
CA GLU A 729 33.16 4.10 7.26
C GLU A 729 32.58 2.82 7.87
N VAL A 730 31.37 2.45 7.44
CA VAL A 730 30.70 1.20 7.84
C VAL A 730 30.73 0.16 6.72
N TYR A 731 30.95 0.58 5.49
CA TYR A 731 31.11 -0.31 4.34
C TYR A 731 31.97 0.38 3.28
N ASP A 732 32.81 -0.40 2.60
CA ASP A 732 33.55 -0.01 1.40
C ASP A 732 33.59 -1.18 0.43
N GLY A 733 33.22 -0.95 -0.83
CA GLY A 733 33.19 -1.99 -1.85
C GLY A 733 33.07 -1.45 -3.27
N GLU A 734 33.32 -2.32 -4.24
CA GLU A 734 33.17 -2.03 -5.66
C GLU A 734 32.01 -2.80 -6.28
N ILE A 735 31.26 -2.12 -7.15
CA ILE A 735 30.22 -2.74 -7.98
C ILE A 735 30.75 -2.85 -9.39
N PRO A 736 30.85 -4.07 -9.93
CA PRO A 736 31.16 -4.24 -11.35
C PRO A 736 29.90 -3.88 -12.17
N LEU A 737 29.95 -2.74 -12.83
CA LEU A 737 28.88 -2.24 -13.71
C LEU A 737 29.32 -2.42 -15.17
N GLN A 738 28.34 -2.65 -16.06
CA GLN A 738 28.58 -2.79 -17.49
C GLN A 738 27.68 -1.80 -18.25
N TYR A 739 28.18 -1.36 -19.38
CA TYR A 739 27.48 -0.43 -20.27
C TYR A 739 26.13 -1.01 -20.73
N ASN A 740 25.07 -0.17 -20.71
CA ASN A 740 23.70 -0.53 -21.08
C ASN A 740 23.04 -1.66 -20.23
N GLN A 741 23.48 -1.85 -19.00
CA GLN A 741 22.82 -2.76 -18.08
C GLN A 741 22.30 -2.02 -16.85
N LYS A 742 21.05 -2.33 -16.46
CA LYS A 742 20.54 -2.00 -15.13
C LYS A 742 21.13 -2.99 -14.13
N LYS A 743 21.65 -2.52 -13.03
CA LYS A 743 22.13 -3.35 -11.92
C LYS A 743 21.62 -2.81 -10.60
N ILE A 744 21.12 -3.68 -9.74
CA ILE A 744 20.70 -3.35 -8.40
C ILE A 744 21.81 -3.73 -7.43
N TRP A 745 22.29 -2.76 -6.67
CA TRP A 745 23.16 -3.03 -5.54
C TRP A 745 22.32 -3.12 -4.28
N ARG A 746 22.49 -4.20 -3.52
CA ARG A 746 21.81 -4.47 -2.28
C ARG A 746 22.79 -4.48 -1.14
N TYR A 747 22.46 -3.81 -0.07
CA TYR A 747 23.24 -3.81 1.16
C TYR A 747 22.34 -4.07 2.36
N ASN A 748 22.72 -5.08 3.13
CA ASN A 748 22.03 -5.39 4.37
C ASN A 748 22.89 -4.95 5.56
N PHE A 749 22.46 -3.93 6.26
CA PHE A 749 23.14 -3.43 7.45
C PHE A 749 23.22 -4.49 8.55
N LEU A 750 22.35 -5.48 8.57
CA LEU A 750 22.29 -6.50 9.60
C LEU A 750 23.28 -7.65 9.38
N ASP A 751 23.81 -7.83 8.16
CA ASP A 751 24.77 -8.88 7.84
C ASP A 751 26.21 -8.56 8.33
N ASP A 752 26.46 -7.32 8.72
CA ASP A 752 27.80 -6.91 9.19
C ASP A 752 27.92 -7.09 10.71
N TYR A 753 28.00 -8.36 11.15
CA TYR A 753 28.17 -8.75 12.54
C TYR A 753 29.36 -8.12 13.27
N GLN A 754 30.34 -7.60 12.56
CA GLN A 754 31.54 -7.01 13.17
C GLN A 754 31.34 -5.54 13.58
N ARG A 755 30.35 -4.83 13.03
CA ARG A 755 30.18 -3.39 13.23
C ARG A 755 28.84 -2.98 13.85
N ASN A 756 27.96 -3.92 14.15
CA ASN A 756 26.67 -3.78 14.82
C ASN A 756 25.99 -2.41 14.56
N PRO A 757 25.44 -2.18 13.35
CA PRO A 757 24.90 -0.91 12.98
C PRO A 757 23.76 -0.50 13.92
N VAL A 758 23.68 0.76 14.27
CA VAL A 758 22.66 1.33 15.14
C VAL A 758 21.62 2.09 14.30
N SER A 759 20.40 2.20 14.81
CA SER A 759 19.40 3.07 14.18
C SER A 759 19.95 4.48 14.03
N GLY A 760 19.79 5.08 12.87
CA GLY A 760 20.35 6.39 12.60
C GLY A 760 20.42 6.74 11.13
N VAL A 761 21.06 7.86 10.85
CA VAL A 761 21.29 8.35 9.49
C VAL A 761 22.63 7.85 8.98
N TYR A 762 22.61 7.34 7.76
CA TYR A 762 23.81 6.91 7.02
C TYR A 762 23.91 7.67 5.70
N PHE A 763 25.13 7.91 5.25
CA PHE A 763 25.40 8.53 3.97
C PHE A 763 26.15 7.55 3.09
N ILE A 764 25.70 7.42 1.85
CA ILE A 764 26.29 6.53 0.86
C ILE A 764 26.90 7.38 -0.22
N LYS A 765 28.21 7.26 -0.35
CA LYS A 765 28.98 7.88 -1.42
C LYS A 765 29.25 6.86 -2.52
N ILE A 766 28.91 7.21 -3.73
CA ILE A 766 29.08 6.39 -4.92
C ILE A 766 30.00 7.15 -5.88
N VAL A 767 31.09 6.56 -6.24
CA VAL A 767 32.08 7.18 -7.15
C VAL A 767 32.18 6.31 -8.40
N SER A 768 31.83 6.86 -9.55
CA SER A 768 32.12 6.29 -10.87
C SER A 768 33.29 7.01 -11.51
N GLU A 769 33.75 6.53 -12.66
CA GLU A 769 34.91 7.15 -13.38
C GLU A 769 34.69 8.65 -13.70
N ARG A 770 33.44 9.13 -13.72
CA ARG A 770 33.10 10.49 -14.18
C ARG A 770 32.34 11.32 -13.18
N GLU A 771 31.61 10.69 -12.24
CA GLU A 771 30.66 11.38 -11.35
C GLU A 771 30.70 10.80 -9.95
N THR A 772 30.37 11.62 -8.96
CA THR A 772 30.21 11.20 -7.57
C THR A 772 28.79 11.52 -7.12
N PHE A 773 28.11 10.52 -6.59
CA PHE A 773 26.77 10.65 -6.05
C PHE A 773 26.79 10.47 -4.54
N TYR A 774 25.87 11.17 -3.86
CA TYR A 774 25.63 11.01 -2.44
C TYR A 774 24.18 10.68 -2.23
N ARG A 775 23.91 9.69 -1.34
CA ARG A 775 22.58 9.28 -0.96
C ARG A 775 22.47 9.23 0.56
N LYS A 776 21.29 9.52 1.09
CA LYS A 776 21.01 9.48 2.52
C LYS A 776 20.09 8.31 2.82
N CYS A 777 20.46 7.46 3.77
CA CYS A 777 19.64 6.37 4.28
C CYS A 777 19.29 6.60 5.74
N ILE A 778 18.08 6.28 6.13
CA ILE A 778 17.65 6.23 7.54
C ILE A 778 17.44 4.75 7.87
N LEU A 779 18.29 4.24 8.77
CA LEU A 779 18.15 2.90 9.31
C LEU A 779 17.30 2.96 10.59
N LEU A 780 16.21 2.25 10.59
CA LEU A 780 15.39 2.01 11.77
C LEU A 780 15.60 0.53 12.15
N LYS A 781 16.48 0.30 13.11
CA LYS A 781 16.69 -1.07 13.63
C LYS A 781 15.44 -1.45 14.41
N PRO A 782 14.88 -2.67 14.17
CA PRO A 782 13.76 -3.16 14.96
C PRO A 782 14.04 -3.20 16.44
#